data_c1807bb462349468a409813ff092677f
#
_entry.id   c1807bb462349468a409813ff092677f
#
_cell.length_a   1.000
_cell.length_b   1.000
_cell.length_c   1.000
_cell.angle_alpha   90.00
_cell.angle_beta   90.00
_cell.angle_gamma   90.00
#
_symmetry.space_group_name_H-M   'P 1'
#
loop_
_entity.id
_entity.type
_entity.pdbx_description
1 polymer ?
#
loop_
_entity_poly.entity_id
_entity_poly.type
_entity_poly.pdbx_seq_one_letter_code
_entity_poly.pdbx_strand_id
1 'polypeptide(L)'
;MNFFQKHIHFRIGWAVHAVSWLAGGLYLATPFNLFWKLGNGSLGYNILITLALFLMGIAVSVPVTKRIRKRSAALDEPLPGRLAVMVFCLHSIAICGCLGALFLHWSPWIAVGGSLLSALLLTGALICLSTGSGRASGSRRSWRRWMVRRWRFNGAFWLCIFILLATRDIYAVWEVAGLNHFEQLSVALERIATQAIFTLGLMILYHGICSFTPGFFRVAVTVLFSLLPFLIAADFLMRQFWNQSLLTVINFFTSTGPFDFHKEVAAAGLNWTMGQVALISVMVIISCGTIFWGLGKISQTTGMRIANRRILMILVSCWLVTVTEGALSHVTKRTESWRRHYKAFNAHVGVFAPPAGFEKVEVVFREPAPEGDRDRLLSELKDEPHLRKPDIYVFMIESWRSDSITPEVAPFLSRFCIEEAQDLGKTFSGSNCTPLSWFSFFHSRLAIYWAEALDAHEKPAGAYPIRVLDKLGYEVHVRAVCDLGYKSMGPLNFGEGNYLADFFVDDSKRVEPMTIPQREKRVMDDMRHYLSSDPKAPQFHFIALDSPHYNYYWPSDFEALHPNCAGNIPTNLRPSKNVVDGVVRRYQNAIHWIDYAIEEFVAFLKLKGRYENAVIVLTGDHGEEFQEEGSWFHCSSLNRFQTEVPIIIKWPQWAGQLPAHTNVSHYDVMPSILELIGLEPKFYEELSGQSLLRYRDNPREAVISTVHRGETGIGLCVVRGERKVKFTFPGSWSMRVPDKLYVSEYTDLMDKPVDFRSEIGDLSHVEYIREQFPGASGRFFTRFEKN
;
A
#
# COMPACT_ATOMS: atom_id res chain seq x y z
N MET A 1 -28.62 -15.91 44.38
CA MET A 1 -29.13 -16.01 43.00
C MET A 1 -29.63 -14.68 42.41
N ASN A 2 -30.14 -13.74 43.20
CA ASN A 2 -30.68 -12.45 42.69
C ASN A 2 -29.64 -11.41 42.21
N PHE A 3 -28.40 -11.50 42.70
CA PHE A 3 -27.36 -10.54 42.33
C PHE A 3 -26.81 -10.81 40.91
N PHE A 4 -26.65 -12.08 40.54
CA PHE A 4 -26.16 -12.50 39.24
C PHE A 4 -27.14 -12.19 38.08
N GLN A 5 -28.44 -12.35 38.30
CA GLN A 5 -29.46 -12.10 37.29
C GLN A 5 -29.63 -10.60 36.97
N LYS A 6 -29.49 -9.70 37.96
CA LYS A 6 -29.60 -8.25 37.80
C LYS A 6 -28.46 -7.66 36.92
N HIS A 7 -27.27 -8.28 36.96
CA HIS A 7 -26.11 -7.83 36.18
C HIS A 7 -26.07 -8.37 34.76
N ILE A 8 -26.68 -9.53 34.48
CA ILE A 8 -26.69 -10.12 33.13
C ILE A 8 -27.45 -9.23 32.13
N HIS A 9 -28.57 -8.64 32.47
CA HIS A 9 -29.35 -7.80 31.54
C HIS A 9 -28.67 -6.45 31.24
N PHE A 10 -28.06 -5.87 32.26
CA PHE A 10 -27.23 -4.67 32.06
C PHE A 10 -26.03 -4.97 31.19
N ARG A 11 -25.42 -6.15 31.33
CA ARG A 11 -24.26 -6.61 30.55
C ARG A 11 -24.62 -6.87 29.09
N ILE A 12 -25.76 -7.50 28.77
CA ILE A 12 -26.21 -7.76 27.39
C ILE A 12 -26.51 -6.45 26.66
N GLY A 13 -27.14 -5.48 27.29
CA GLY A 13 -27.35 -4.16 26.73
C GLY A 13 -26.02 -3.45 26.36
N TRP A 14 -25.03 -3.59 27.24
CA TRP A 14 -23.68 -3.06 26.99
C TRP A 14 -22.90 -3.80 25.88
N ALA A 15 -23.06 -5.13 25.75
CA ALA A 15 -22.45 -5.88 24.65
C ALA A 15 -23.02 -5.47 23.32
N VAL A 16 -24.33 -5.34 23.23
CA VAL A 16 -25.01 -4.85 22.01
C VAL A 16 -24.57 -3.41 21.69
N HIS A 17 -24.42 -2.58 22.73
CA HIS A 17 -23.91 -1.22 22.56
C HIS A 17 -22.45 -1.19 22.11
N ALA A 18 -21.58 -1.98 22.73
CA ALA A 18 -20.19 -2.10 22.35
C ALA A 18 -20.02 -2.64 20.92
N VAL A 19 -20.80 -3.65 20.54
CA VAL A 19 -20.81 -4.21 19.17
C VAL A 19 -21.35 -3.19 18.16
N SER A 20 -22.36 -2.40 18.52
CA SER A 20 -22.91 -1.36 17.65
C SER A 20 -21.98 -0.16 17.51
N TRP A 21 -21.27 0.20 18.59
CA TRP A 21 -20.19 1.19 18.55
C TRP A 21 -18.95 0.67 17.83
N LEU A 22 -18.65 -0.62 17.97
CA LEU A 22 -17.60 -1.27 17.20
C LEU A 22 -17.96 -1.28 15.72
N ALA A 23 -19.17 -1.63 15.37
CA ALA A 23 -19.66 -1.61 13.99
C ALA A 23 -19.72 -0.17 13.45
N GLY A 24 -20.19 0.80 14.21
CA GLY A 24 -20.19 2.22 13.87
C GLY A 24 -18.80 2.85 13.86
N GLY A 25 -17.96 2.48 14.84
CA GLY A 25 -16.56 2.91 14.91
C GLY A 25 -15.70 2.23 13.86
N LEU A 26 -15.90 0.95 13.57
CA LEU A 26 -15.28 0.27 12.43
C LEU A 26 -15.80 0.82 11.10
N TYR A 27 -17.03 1.28 11.03
CA TYR A 27 -17.57 1.98 9.86
C TYR A 27 -16.87 3.34 9.65
N LEU A 28 -16.72 4.12 10.69
CA LEU A 28 -15.96 5.38 10.62
C LEU A 28 -14.45 5.14 10.49
N ALA A 29 -13.98 3.97 10.93
CA ALA A 29 -12.58 3.63 11.11
C ALA A 29 -11.97 2.75 10.01
N THR A 30 -12.76 1.89 9.37
CA THR A 30 -12.33 1.01 8.28
C THR A 30 -13.41 0.90 7.23
N PRO A 31 -13.71 1.95 6.49
CA PRO A 31 -14.90 1.97 5.64
C PRO A 31 -14.92 0.97 4.51
N PHE A 32 -13.86 0.29 4.15
CA PHE A 32 -13.90 -0.49 2.92
C PHE A 32 -13.18 -1.84 2.92
N ASN A 33 -12.27 -2.14 3.85
CA ASN A 33 -11.33 -3.23 3.59
C ASN A 33 -11.71 -4.63 4.08
N LEU A 34 -12.24 -4.80 5.30
CA LEU A 34 -12.56 -6.13 5.79
C LEU A 34 -13.84 -6.69 5.16
N PHE A 35 -14.83 -5.82 4.97
CA PHE A 35 -16.11 -6.18 4.38
C PHE A 35 -16.08 -6.20 2.85
N TRP A 36 -15.17 -5.46 2.22
CA TRP A 36 -15.00 -5.50 0.77
C TRP A 36 -14.37 -6.81 0.28
N LYS A 37 -13.42 -7.40 0.99
CA LYS A 37 -12.95 -8.77 0.71
C LYS A 37 -14.07 -9.81 0.82
N LEU A 38 -15.04 -9.58 1.71
CA LEU A 38 -16.24 -10.41 1.83
C LEU A 38 -17.33 -10.05 0.81
N GLY A 39 -17.28 -8.87 0.20
CA GLY A 39 -18.33 -8.29 -0.63
C GLY A 39 -18.04 -8.17 -2.13
N ASN A 40 -16.88 -8.60 -2.61
CA ASN A 40 -16.52 -8.55 -4.03
C ASN A 40 -17.24 -9.60 -4.92
N GLY A 41 -18.20 -10.29 -4.35
CA GLY A 41 -19.16 -11.10 -5.09
C GLY A 41 -20.43 -10.28 -5.37
N SER A 42 -21.03 -10.50 -6.49
CA SER A 42 -22.27 -9.96 -7.03
C SER A 42 -23.25 -9.32 -6.01
N LEU A 43 -24.10 -8.43 -6.46
CA LEU A 43 -25.22 -7.83 -5.69
C LEU A 43 -25.94 -8.84 -4.78
N GLY A 44 -26.04 -10.12 -5.20
CA GLY A 44 -26.60 -11.21 -4.43
C GLY A 44 -25.83 -11.54 -3.16
N TYR A 45 -24.49 -11.43 -3.15
CA TYR A 45 -23.66 -11.70 -1.97
C TYR A 45 -23.80 -10.60 -0.91
N ASN A 46 -23.90 -9.35 -1.33
CA ASN A 46 -24.14 -8.21 -0.44
C ASN A 46 -25.53 -8.28 0.20
N ILE A 47 -26.54 -8.70 -0.56
CA ILE A 47 -27.90 -8.97 -0.05
C ILE A 47 -27.85 -10.12 0.95
N LEU A 48 -27.10 -11.18 0.69
CA LEU A 48 -27.01 -12.36 1.56
C LEU A 48 -26.35 -12.03 2.90
N ILE A 49 -25.26 -11.23 2.89
CA ILE A 49 -24.60 -10.75 4.12
C ILE A 49 -25.54 -9.83 4.91
N THR A 50 -26.21 -8.89 4.23
CA THR A 50 -27.15 -7.97 4.87
C THR A 50 -28.31 -8.77 5.50
N LEU A 51 -28.81 -9.79 4.80
CA LEU A 51 -29.85 -10.69 5.30
C LEU A 51 -29.35 -11.55 6.47
N ALA A 52 -28.13 -12.07 6.41
CA ALA A 52 -27.54 -12.86 7.49
C ALA A 52 -27.32 -12.00 8.75
N LEU A 53 -26.82 -10.76 8.60
CA LEU A 53 -26.68 -9.81 9.70
C LEU A 53 -28.03 -9.37 10.27
N PHE A 54 -29.04 -9.21 9.44
CA PHE A 54 -30.42 -8.94 9.85
C PHE A 54 -31.03 -10.11 10.61
N LEU A 55 -30.88 -11.36 10.11
CA LEU A 55 -31.33 -12.57 10.76
C LEU A 55 -30.59 -12.81 12.08
N MET A 56 -29.30 -12.51 12.15
CA MET A 56 -28.51 -12.57 13.38
C MET A 56 -28.96 -11.53 14.39
N GLY A 57 -29.28 -10.31 13.94
CA GLY A 57 -29.91 -9.27 14.74
C GLY A 57 -31.28 -9.72 15.31
N ILE A 58 -32.12 -10.35 14.50
CA ILE A 58 -33.40 -10.94 14.92
C ILE A 58 -33.16 -12.10 15.88
N ALA A 59 -32.24 -13.00 15.59
CA ALA A 59 -31.94 -14.17 16.43
C ALA A 59 -31.45 -13.78 17.84
N VAL A 60 -30.73 -12.67 17.97
CA VAL A 60 -30.32 -12.09 19.23
C VAL A 60 -31.49 -11.33 19.90
N SER A 61 -32.30 -10.63 19.11
CA SER A 61 -33.40 -9.80 19.62
C SER A 61 -34.60 -10.61 20.14
N VAL A 62 -34.93 -11.75 19.51
CA VAL A 62 -36.08 -12.59 19.89
C VAL A 62 -35.93 -13.19 21.31
N PRO A 63 -34.77 -13.79 21.70
CA PRO A 63 -34.58 -14.26 23.10
C PRO A 63 -34.58 -13.13 24.10
N VAL A 64 -34.00 -11.99 23.78
CA VAL A 64 -33.98 -10.80 24.64
C VAL A 64 -35.41 -10.28 24.84
N THR A 65 -36.17 -10.16 23.75
CA THR A 65 -37.57 -9.74 23.77
C THR A 65 -38.47 -10.71 24.54
N LYS A 66 -38.30 -12.04 24.34
CA LYS A 66 -38.99 -13.07 25.13
C LYS A 66 -38.67 -12.98 26.61
N ARG A 67 -37.41 -12.74 27.00
CA ARG A 67 -37.01 -12.58 28.40
C ARG A 67 -37.55 -11.28 29.00
N ILE A 68 -37.53 -10.18 28.25
CA ILE A 68 -38.12 -8.91 28.68
C ILE A 68 -39.64 -9.07 28.88
N ARG A 69 -40.34 -9.73 27.93
CA ARG A 69 -41.79 -10.02 28.02
C ARG A 69 -42.14 -10.90 29.24
N LYS A 70 -41.34 -11.99 29.46
CA LYS A 70 -41.57 -12.90 30.59
C LYS A 70 -41.40 -12.20 31.95
N ARG A 71 -40.55 -11.18 32.02
CA ARG A 71 -40.26 -10.40 33.22
C ARG A 71 -41.24 -9.23 33.42
N SER A 72 -41.71 -8.63 32.33
CA SER A 72 -42.76 -7.60 32.32
C SER A 72 -44.10 -8.19 32.77
N ALA A 73 -44.40 -9.43 32.36
CA ALA A 73 -45.58 -10.15 32.82
C ALA A 73 -45.52 -10.58 34.30
N ALA A 74 -44.30 -10.71 34.86
CA ALA A 74 -44.08 -11.06 36.27
C ALA A 74 -44.09 -9.84 37.23
N LEU A 75 -44.09 -8.62 36.66
CA LEU A 75 -43.99 -7.36 37.42
C LEU A 75 -45.24 -6.48 37.32
N ASP A 76 -46.28 -6.92 36.62
CA ASP A 76 -47.53 -6.15 36.35
C ASP A 76 -47.32 -4.73 35.75
N GLU A 77 -46.20 -4.49 35.06
CA GLU A 77 -45.83 -3.22 34.44
C GLU A 77 -45.61 -3.36 32.91
N PRO A 78 -46.65 -3.13 32.07
CA PRO A 78 -46.53 -3.39 30.63
C PRO A 78 -45.80 -2.31 29.81
N LEU A 79 -45.60 -1.11 30.34
CA LEU A 79 -45.13 0.05 29.54
C LEU A 79 -43.60 0.08 29.32
N PRO A 80 -42.71 -0.19 30.27
CA PRO A 80 -41.26 -0.11 30.07
C PRO A 80 -40.74 -1.18 29.11
N GLY A 81 -41.36 -2.35 29.11
CA GLY A 81 -40.96 -3.46 28.22
C GLY A 81 -41.30 -3.20 26.75
N ARG A 82 -42.42 -2.55 26.45
CA ARG A 82 -42.81 -2.18 25.09
C ARG A 82 -41.90 -1.10 24.50
N LEU A 83 -41.55 -0.10 25.31
CA LEU A 83 -40.66 0.96 24.92
C LEU A 83 -39.24 0.43 24.63
N ALA A 84 -38.73 -0.46 25.49
CA ALA A 84 -37.42 -1.09 25.28
C ALA A 84 -37.39 -1.96 24.00
N VAL A 85 -38.44 -2.68 23.69
CA VAL A 85 -38.59 -3.45 22.45
C VAL A 85 -38.66 -2.53 21.25
N MET A 86 -39.45 -1.46 21.31
CA MET A 86 -39.54 -0.48 20.22
C MET A 86 -38.20 0.19 19.93
N VAL A 87 -37.48 0.63 20.96
CA VAL A 87 -36.15 1.25 20.82
C VAL A 87 -35.13 0.25 20.26
N PHE A 88 -35.22 -1.03 20.67
CA PHE A 88 -34.36 -2.09 20.13
C PHE A 88 -34.66 -2.36 18.65
N CYS A 89 -35.95 -2.41 18.27
CA CYS A 89 -36.34 -2.55 16.85
C CYS A 89 -35.87 -1.37 16.01
N LEU A 90 -36.07 -0.15 16.48
CA LEU A 90 -35.62 1.07 15.80
C LEU A 90 -34.08 1.12 15.68
N HIS A 91 -33.38 0.66 16.72
CA HIS A 91 -31.92 0.55 16.67
C HIS A 91 -31.45 -0.48 15.64
N SER A 92 -32.09 -1.65 15.58
CA SER A 92 -31.80 -2.68 14.57
C SER A 92 -32.07 -2.16 13.15
N ILE A 93 -33.13 -1.39 12.96
CA ILE A 93 -33.45 -0.73 11.67
C ILE A 93 -32.37 0.31 11.31
N ALA A 94 -31.94 1.11 12.31
CA ALA A 94 -30.88 2.10 12.09
C ALA A 94 -29.54 1.46 11.73
N ILE A 95 -29.17 0.34 12.39
CA ILE A 95 -28.00 -0.46 12.03
C ILE A 95 -28.12 -1.05 10.63
N CYS A 96 -29.29 -1.62 10.29
CA CYS A 96 -29.53 -2.13 8.94
C CYS A 96 -29.48 -1.01 7.89
N GLY A 97 -29.96 0.20 8.20
CA GLY A 97 -29.82 1.37 7.34
C GLY A 97 -28.36 1.79 7.16
N CYS A 98 -27.56 1.77 8.23
CA CYS A 98 -26.11 2.04 8.15
C CYS A 98 -25.38 0.99 7.32
N LEU A 99 -25.70 -0.29 7.52
CA LEU A 99 -25.12 -1.40 6.75
C LEU A 99 -25.57 -1.36 5.30
N GLY A 100 -26.83 -1.03 5.04
CA GLY A 100 -27.37 -0.84 3.68
C GLY A 100 -26.71 0.32 2.94
N ALA A 101 -26.46 1.43 3.63
CA ALA A 101 -25.70 2.55 3.06
C ALA A 101 -24.27 2.16 2.71
N LEU A 102 -23.65 1.31 3.53
CA LEU A 102 -22.31 0.78 3.37
C LEU A 102 -22.19 -0.15 2.18
N PHE A 103 -23.11 -1.12 2.06
CA PHE A 103 -23.05 -2.18 1.07
C PHE A 103 -23.75 -1.84 -0.25
N LEU A 104 -24.72 -0.92 -0.22
CA LEU A 104 -25.51 -0.54 -1.38
C LEU A 104 -25.11 0.83 -1.96
N HIS A 105 -24.00 1.41 -1.52
CA HIS A 105 -23.52 2.73 -1.94
C HIS A 105 -24.56 3.86 -1.76
N TRP A 106 -25.38 3.77 -0.73
CA TRP A 106 -26.32 4.85 -0.40
C TRP A 106 -25.55 6.08 0.10
N SER A 107 -26.20 7.26 -0.03
CA SER A 107 -25.61 8.53 0.35
C SER A 107 -24.91 8.47 1.73
N PRO A 108 -23.67 8.96 1.88
CA PRO A 108 -22.96 9.01 3.15
C PRO A 108 -23.74 9.68 4.29
N TRP A 109 -24.61 10.61 3.95
CA TRP A 109 -25.49 11.30 4.89
C TRP A 109 -26.53 10.39 5.57
N ILE A 110 -26.99 9.35 4.88
CA ILE A 110 -27.88 8.32 5.46
C ILE A 110 -27.11 7.50 6.49
N ALA A 111 -25.85 7.19 6.23
CA ALA A 111 -24.98 6.49 7.17
C ALA A 111 -24.67 7.32 8.42
N VAL A 112 -24.36 8.61 8.26
CA VAL A 112 -24.13 9.54 9.38
C VAL A 112 -25.41 9.75 10.19
N GLY A 113 -26.54 9.99 9.53
CA GLY A 113 -27.84 10.14 10.17
C GLY A 113 -28.29 8.86 10.89
N GLY A 114 -28.11 7.70 10.27
CA GLY A 114 -28.37 6.39 10.85
C GLY A 114 -27.51 6.08 12.07
N SER A 115 -26.22 6.39 12.01
CA SER A 115 -25.27 6.21 13.13
C SER A 115 -25.63 7.12 14.31
N LEU A 116 -25.98 8.37 14.05
CA LEU A 116 -26.42 9.31 15.09
C LEU A 116 -27.73 8.88 15.72
N LEU A 117 -28.73 8.53 14.91
CA LEU A 117 -30.02 8.03 15.37
C LEU A 117 -29.85 6.74 16.17
N SER A 118 -28.98 5.84 15.71
CA SER A 118 -28.62 4.61 16.39
C SER A 118 -28.00 4.88 17.77
N ALA A 119 -27.04 5.81 17.86
CA ALA A 119 -26.41 6.20 19.12
C ALA A 119 -27.43 6.85 20.08
N LEU A 120 -28.31 7.71 19.61
CA LEU A 120 -29.35 8.35 20.41
C LEU A 120 -30.40 7.34 20.90
N LEU A 121 -30.86 6.44 20.02
CA LEU A 121 -31.84 5.42 20.37
C LEU A 121 -31.29 4.41 21.36
N LEU A 122 -30.01 4.04 21.22
CA LEU A 122 -29.36 3.11 22.16
C LEU A 122 -29.10 3.75 23.51
N THR A 123 -28.71 5.01 23.52
CA THR A 123 -28.60 5.79 24.77
C THR A 123 -29.96 5.86 25.46
N GLY A 124 -31.03 6.09 24.72
CA GLY A 124 -32.40 6.04 25.23
C GLY A 124 -32.80 4.66 25.75
N ALA A 125 -32.48 3.58 25.05
CA ALA A 125 -32.75 2.20 25.47
C ALA A 125 -31.98 1.81 26.75
N LEU A 126 -30.71 2.20 26.85
CA LEU A 126 -29.89 1.97 28.06
C LEU A 126 -30.45 2.72 29.25
N ILE A 127 -30.98 3.92 29.05
CA ILE A 127 -31.65 4.71 30.07
C ILE A 127 -32.91 3.97 30.52
N CYS A 128 -33.73 3.53 29.59
CA CYS A 128 -34.98 2.78 29.92
C CYS A 128 -34.69 1.42 30.59
N LEU A 129 -33.68 0.68 30.17
CA LEU A 129 -33.28 -0.60 30.77
C LEU A 129 -32.62 -0.45 32.17
N SER A 130 -31.93 0.68 32.39
CA SER A 130 -31.31 0.96 33.69
C SER A 130 -32.32 1.43 34.73
N THR A 131 -33.52 1.84 34.31
CA THR A 131 -34.59 2.36 35.21
C THR A 131 -35.58 1.30 35.67
N GLY A 132 -35.54 0.10 35.13
CA GLY A 132 -36.55 -0.98 35.38
C GLY A 132 -36.52 -1.66 36.75
N SER A 133 -36.17 -0.95 37.82
CA SER A 133 -36.20 -1.54 39.18
C SER A 133 -36.66 -0.56 40.28
N GLY A 134 -37.73 0.15 40.06
CA GLY A 134 -38.35 0.93 41.15
C GLY A 134 -39.44 1.88 40.69
N ARG A 135 -40.59 1.65 41.19
CA ARG A 135 -41.81 2.43 41.21
C ARG A 135 -41.86 3.70 40.30
N ALA A 136 -42.85 3.77 39.46
CA ALA A 136 -43.15 4.72 38.41
C ALA A 136 -43.28 6.24 38.76
N SER A 137 -42.54 6.78 39.66
CA SER A 137 -42.60 8.22 40.00
C SER A 137 -41.36 9.00 39.64
N GLY A 138 -40.72 8.72 38.48
CA GLY A 138 -39.55 9.53 38.25
C GLY A 138 -38.67 9.25 37.04
N SER A 139 -39.20 9.33 35.82
CA SER A 139 -38.33 9.31 34.62
C SER A 139 -37.22 10.36 34.71
N ARG A 140 -37.50 11.56 35.21
CA ARG A 140 -36.51 12.62 35.47
C ARG A 140 -35.49 12.26 36.56
N ARG A 141 -35.87 11.57 37.62
CA ARG A 141 -34.93 11.15 38.72
C ARG A 141 -34.00 10.04 38.25
N SER A 142 -34.44 9.18 37.36
CA SER A 142 -33.69 8.08 36.78
C SER A 142 -32.62 8.57 35.79
N TRP A 143 -32.99 9.46 34.89
CA TRP A 143 -32.07 10.16 33.99
C TRP A 143 -30.99 10.93 34.75
N ARG A 144 -31.38 11.71 35.79
CA ARG A 144 -30.40 12.41 36.62
C ARG A 144 -29.43 11.45 37.31
N ARG A 145 -29.88 10.29 37.81
CA ARG A 145 -29.00 9.28 38.43
C ARG A 145 -28.03 8.67 37.41
N TRP A 146 -28.48 8.40 36.20
CA TRP A 146 -27.61 7.90 35.15
C TRP A 146 -26.58 8.94 34.74
N MET A 147 -26.96 10.16 34.57
CA MET A 147 -26.06 11.28 34.14
C MET A 147 -24.94 11.54 35.15
N VAL A 148 -25.20 11.35 36.45
CA VAL A 148 -24.18 11.55 37.50
C VAL A 148 -23.41 10.28 37.83
N ARG A 149 -23.76 9.12 37.28
CA ARG A 149 -23.03 7.88 37.50
C ARG A 149 -21.59 8.02 37.06
N ARG A 150 -20.67 7.72 37.97
CA ARG A 150 -19.23 7.84 37.75
C ARG A 150 -18.63 6.47 37.50
N TRP A 151 -17.81 6.38 36.44
CA TRP A 151 -17.07 5.18 36.11
C TRP A 151 -15.69 5.22 36.73
N ARG A 152 -15.26 4.10 37.31
CA ARG A 152 -13.84 3.88 37.62
C ARG A 152 -13.20 3.18 36.44
N PHE A 153 -12.13 3.76 35.94
CA PHE A 153 -11.41 3.23 34.81
C PHE A 153 -9.94 3.63 34.93
N ASN A 154 -9.08 3.03 34.10
CA ASN A 154 -7.68 3.41 34.00
C ASN A 154 -7.55 4.75 33.20
N GLY A 155 -7.96 5.86 33.83
CA GLY A 155 -8.08 7.16 33.20
C GLY A 155 -6.75 7.70 32.72
N ALA A 156 -5.67 7.46 33.47
CA ALA A 156 -4.33 7.87 33.08
C ALA A 156 -3.86 7.17 31.80
N PHE A 157 -4.16 5.87 31.66
CA PHE A 157 -3.83 5.13 30.45
C PHE A 157 -4.58 5.68 29.23
N TRP A 158 -5.90 5.85 29.34
CA TRP A 158 -6.69 6.36 28.20
C TRP A 158 -6.36 7.81 27.86
N LEU A 159 -6.02 8.62 28.85
CA LEU A 159 -5.51 9.97 28.61
C LEU A 159 -4.16 9.92 27.89
N CYS A 160 -3.27 9.03 28.24
CA CYS A 160 -2.00 8.82 27.55
C CYS A 160 -2.23 8.41 26.08
N ILE A 161 -3.12 7.45 25.82
CA ILE A 161 -3.51 7.06 24.45
C ILE A 161 -4.04 8.26 23.65
N PHE A 162 -4.94 9.03 24.25
CA PHE A 162 -5.47 10.24 23.61
C PHE A 162 -4.36 11.25 23.28
N ILE A 163 -3.45 11.52 24.23
CA ILE A 163 -2.34 12.45 24.01
C ILE A 163 -1.42 11.95 22.90
N LEU A 164 -1.06 10.68 22.90
CA LEU A 164 -0.21 10.10 21.85
C LEU A 164 -0.84 10.26 20.46
N LEU A 165 -2.12 9.92 20.31
CA LEU A 165 -2.84 10.03 19.05
C LEU A 165 -3.01 11.50 18.62
N ALA A 166 -3.40 12.37 19.54
CA ALA A 166 -3.58 13.79 19.24
C ALA A 166 -2.25 14.48 18.86
N THR A 167 -1.16 14.20 19.59
CA THR A 167 0.16 14.74 19.29
C THR A 167 0.65 14.27 17.93
N ARG A 168 0.45 13.00 17.61
CA ARG A 168 0.79 12.46 16.30
C ARG A 168 0.05 13.18 15.17
N ASP A 169 -1.26 13.38 15.31
CA ASP A 169 -2.07 14.04 14.29
C ASP A 169 -1.72 15.53 14.17
N ILE A 170 -1.48 16.22 15.29
CA ILE A 170 -1.03 17.61 15.27
C ILE A 170 0.32 17.72 14.56
N TYR A 171 1.25 16.82 14.86
CA TYR A 171 2.54 16.76 14.19
C TYR A 171 2.38 16.60 12.67
N ALA A 172 1.54 15.66 12.24
CA ALA A 172 1.24 15.45 10.84
C ALA A 172 0.61 16.68 10.17
N VAL A 173 -0.31 17.40 10.85
CA VAL A 173 -0.89 18.65 10.33
C VAL A 173 0.17 19.74 10.13
N TRP A 174 1.15 19.82 11.03
CA TRP A 174 2.20 20.84 10.98
C TRP A 174 3.21 20.62 9.85
N GLU A 175 3.39 19.38 9.43
CA GLU A 175 4.29 19.01 8.32
C GLU A 175 3.68 19.23 6.94
N VAL A 176 2.39 19.46 6.89
CA VAL A 176 1.70 19.64 5.63
C VAL A 176 2.02 21.01 5.03
N ALA A 177 2.76 21.00 3.91
CA ALA A 177 3.03 22.21 3.14
C ALA A 177 1.77 22.77 2.48
N GLY A 178 1.61 24.09 2.50
CA GLY A 178 0.54 24.80 1.77
C GLY A 178 -0.75 25.06 2.55
N LEU A 179 -0.83 24.71 3.84
CA LEU A 179 -1.89 25.22 4.74
C LEU A 179 -1.48 26.56 5.34
N ASN A 180 -2.39 27.51 5.34
CA ASN A 180 -2.22 28.72 6.16
C ASN A 180 -2.47 28.38 7.65
N HIS A 181 -2.04 29.27 8.54
CA HIS A 181 -2.14 29.03 9.99
C HIS A 181 -3.57 28.80 10.50
N PHE A 182 -4.56 29.44 9.89
CA PHE A 182 -5.96 29.24 10.27
C PHE A 182 -6.45 27.84 9.86
N GLU A 183 -6.08 27.39 8.68
CA GLU A 183 -6.39 26.04 8.19
C GLU A 183 -5.70 24.99 9.03
N GLN A 184 -4.41 25.17 9.35
CA GLN A 184 -3.67 24.28 10.25
C GLN A 184 -4.38 24.14 11.61
N LEU A 185 -4.80 25.26 12.18
CA LEU A 185 -5.50 25.26 13.48
C LEU A 185 -6.86 24.56 13.38
N SER A 186 -7.64 24.85 12.33
CA SER A 186 -8.96 24.26 12.11
C SER A 186 -8.88 22.74 11.98
N VAL A 187 -7.95 22.25 11.15
CA VAL A 187 -7.69 20.82 10.95
C VAL A 187 -7.15 20.17 12.21
N ALA A 188 -6.23 20.82 12.94
CA ALA A 188 -5.72 20.30 14.20
C ALA A 188 -6.82 20.10 15.25
N LEU A 189 -7.74 21.06 15.37
CA LEU A 189 -8.89 20.95 16.27
C LEU A 189 -9.82 19.79 15.89
N GLU A 190 -10.10 19.62 14.61
CA GLU A 190 -10.88 18.50 14.11
C GLU A 190 -10.18 17.16 14.40
N ARG A 191 -8.86 17.06 14.20
CA ARG A 191 -8.09 15.85 14.53
C ARG A 191 -8.12 15.54 16.02
N ILE A 192 -7.94 16.53 16.89
CA ILE A 192 -8.07 16.36 18.34
C ILE A 192 -9.46 15.83 18.70
N ALA A 193 -10.52 16.41 18.10
CA ALA A 193 -11.89 15.96 18.33
C ALA A 193 -12.11 14.52 17.88
N THR A 194 -11.61 14.14 16.71
CA THR A 194 -11.66 12.79 16.17
C THR A 194 -10.93 11.80 17.09
N GLN A 195 -9.73 12.13 17.57
CA GLN A 195 -8.97 11.27 18.49
C GLN A 195 -9.66 11.12 19.84
N ALA A 196 -10.34 12.15 20.32
CA ALA A 196 -11.12 12.07 21.55
C ALA A 196 -12.30 11.08 21.39
N ILE A 197 -13.04 11.16 20.28
CA ILE A 197 -14.14 10.22 19.96
C ILE A 197 -13.58 8.79 19.87
N PHE A 198 -12.49 8.60 19.14
CA PHE A 198 -11.87 7.29 18.95
C PHE A 198 -11.39 6.67 20.27
N THR A 199 -10.67 7.43 21.08
CA THR A 199 -10.17 6.98 22.38
C THR A 199 -11.30 6.64 23.35
N LEU A 200 -12.35 7.46 23.39
CA LEU A 200 -13.55 7.17 24.18
C LEU A 200 -14.26 5.91 23.69
N GLY A 201 -14.34 5.71 22.39
CA GLY A 201 -14.89 4.49 21.78
C GLY A 201 -14.10 3.23 22.20
N LEU A 202 -12.76 3.26 22.08
CA LEU A 202 -11.89 2.17 22.54
C LEU A 202 -12.01 1.90 24.04
N MET A 203 -12.08 2.95 24.85
CA MET A 203 -12.29 2.83 26.30
C MET A 203 -13.62 2.14 26.62
N ILE A 204 -14.70 2.54 25.97
CA ILE A 204 -16.02 1.95 26.14
C ILE A 204 -15.99 0.48 25.69
N LEU A 205 -15.38 0.18 24.57
CA LEU A 205 -15.21 -1.18 24.03
C LEU A 205 -14.45 -2.07 25.01
N TYR A 206 -13.29 -1.64 25.48
CA TYR A 206 -12.49 -2.35 26.47
C TYR A 206 -13.31 -2.70 27.72
N HIS A 207 -13.98 -1.70 28.31
CA HIS A 207 -14.81 -1.91 29.48
C HIS A 207 -16.02 -2.81 29.21
N GLY A 208 -16.61 -2.69 28.03
CA GLY A 208 -17.68 -3.57 27.58
C GLY A 208 -17.21 -5.02 27.54
N ILE A 209 -16.16 -5.31 26.80
CA ILE A 209 -15.58 -6.67 26.66
C ILE A 209 -15.20 -7.22 28.05
N CYS A 210 -14.45 -6.48 28.85
CA CYS A 210 -14.02 -6.91 30.19
C CYS A 210 -15.19 -7.18 31.14
N SER A 211 -16.35 -6.57 30.91
CA SER A 211 -17.55 -6.83 31.74
C SER A 211 -18.23 -8.17 31.45
N PHE A 212 -18.00 -8.73 30.25
CA PHE A 212 -18.61 -9.99 29.77
C PHE A 212 -17.68 -11.18 29.84
N THR A 213 -16.35 -10.94 29.84
CA THR A 213 -15.36 -12.01 29.80
C THR A 213 -15.05 -12.59 31.17
N PRO A 214 -14.89 -13.94 31.30
CA PRO A 214 -14.35 -14.59 32.47
C PRO A 214 -12.92 -14.12 32.78
N GLY A 215 -12.44 -14.40 34.00
CA GLY A 215 -11.17 -13.86 34.51
C GLY A 215 -9.97 -14.01 33.59
N PHE A 216 -9.77 -15.24 33.08
CA PHE A 216 -8.65 -15.51 32.14
C PHE A 216 -8.73 -14.67 30.85
N PHE A 217 -9.88 -14.68 30.18
CA PHE A 217 -10.06 -13.88 28.94
C PHE A 217 -9.96 -12.38 29.20
N ARG A 218 -10.31 -11.92 30.39
CA ARG A 218 -10.13 -10.50 30.76
C ARG A 218 -8.66 -10.11 30.80
N VAL A 219 -7.79 -11.02 31.28
CA VAL A 219 -6.33 -10.78 31.23
C VAL A 219 -5.86 -10.67 29.79
N ALA A 220 -6.25 -11.60 28.92
CA ALA A 220 -5.89 -11.57 27.52
C ALA A 220 -6.35 -10.25 26.82
N VAL A 221 -7.60 -9.83 27.06
CA VAL A 221 -8.12 -8.54 26.55
C VAL A 221 -7.32 -7.37 27.12
N THR A 222 -6.96 -7.40 28.39
CA THR A 222 -6.16 -6.33 29.01
C THR A 222 -4.76 -6.27 28.40
N VAL A 223 -4.11 -7.41 28.17
CA VAL A 223 -2.81 -7.48 27.49
C VAL A 223 -2.93 -6.90 26.09
N LEU A 224 -3.93 -7.30 25.31
CA LEU A 224 -4.15 -6.79 23.94
C LEU A 224 -4.30 -5.26 23.95
N PHE A 225 -5.15 -4.70 24.82
CA PHE A 225 -5.32 -3.25 24.86
C PHE A 225 -4.12 -2.52 25.46
N SER A 226 -3.32 -3.16 26.32
CA SER A 226 -2.08 -2.56 26.82
C SER A 226 -1.02 -2.37 25.74
N LEU A 227 -1.10 -3.09 24.60
CA LEU A 227 -0.20 -2.92 23.45
C LEU A 227 -0.49 -1.66 22.60
N LEU A 228 -1.62 -0.99 22.81
CA LEU A 228 -1.99 0.21 22.03
C LEU A 228 -0.89 1.28 21.95
N PRO A 229 -0.18 1.66 23.03
CA PRO A 229 0.90 2.64 22.92
C PRO A 229 2.01 2.19 21.98
N PHE A 230 2.38 0.91 22.03
CA PHE A 230 3.37 0.33 21.14
C PHE A 230 2.90 0.32 19.68
N LEU A 231 1.66 -0.10 19.43
CA LEU A 231 1.09 -0.12 18.07
C LEU A 231 1.00 1.29 17.47
N ILE A 232 0.62 2.28 18.29
CA ILE A 232 0.59 3.70 17.87
C ILE A 232 2.00 4.19 17.53
N ALA A 233 3.00 3.86 18.36
CA ALA A 233 4.38 4.24 18.11
C ALA A 233 4.94 3.54 16.88
N ALA A 234 4.67 2.24 16.70
CA ALA A 234 5.09 1.48 15.53
C ALA A 234 4.44 2.03 14.24
N ASP A 235 3.14 2.34 14.26
CA ASP A 235 2.45 2.97 13.12
C ASP A 235 3.06 4.34 12.78
N PHE A 236 3.35 5.15 13.81
CA PHE A 236 4.02 6.42 13.62
C PHE A 236 5.40 6.27 12.99
N LEU A 237 6.21 5.33 13.46
CA LEU A 237 7.53 5.03 12.89
C LEU A 237 7.44 4.57 11.44
N MET A 238 6.53 3.61 11.13
CA MET A 238 6.34 3.14 9.76
C MET A 238 5.99 4.29 8.82
N ARG A 239 5.14 5.23 9.25
CA ARG A 239 4.78 6.40 8.47
C ARG A 239 5.95 7.35 8.25
N GLN A 240 6.81 7.53 9.24
CA GLN A 240 7.99 8.37 9.11
C GLN A 240 9.05 7.77 8.19
N PHE A 241 9.19 6.43 8.18
CA PHE A 241 10.18 5.76 7.35
C PHE A 241 9.67 5.45 5.94
N TRP A 242 8.45 4.91 5.82
CA TRP A 242 7.92 4.41 4.55
C TRP A 242 6.69 5.16 4.06
N ASN A 243 6.24 6.19 4.76
CA ASN A 243 4.98 6.89 4.46
C ASN A 243 3.78 5.94 4.34
N GLN A 244 3.83 4.80 5.05
CA GLN A 244 2.81 3.75 5.05
C GLN A 244 2.38 3.44 6.48
N SER A 245 1.12 3.01 6.68
CA SER A 245 0.69 2.54 8.00
C SER A 245 1.25 1.17 8.32
N LEU A 246 1.41 0.90 9.62
CA LEU A 246 1.75 -0.44 10.10
C LEU A 246 0.79 -1.50 9.55
N LEU A 247 -0.49 -1.18 9.43
CA LEU A 247 -1.51 -2.10 8.93
C LEU A 247 -1.30 -2.40 7.44
N THR A 248 -0.95 -1.41 6.63
CA THR A 248 -0.64 -1.58 5.20
C THR A 248 0.59 -2.45 5.01
N VAL A 249 1.63 -2.19 5.80
CA VAL A 249 2.87 -2.97 5.76
C VAL A 249 2.59 -4.44 6.13
N ILE A 250 1.87 -4.69 7.22
CA ILE A 250 1.47 -6.04 7.61
C ILE A 250 0.64 -6.71 6.50
N ASN A 251 -0.29 -5.98 5.90
CA ASN A 251 -1.12 -6.54 4.84
C ASN A 251 -0.30 -6.88 3.60
N PHE A 252 0.63 -6.04 3.20
CA PHE A 252 1.53 -6.33 2.08
C PHE A 252 2.25 -7.67 2.29
N PHE A 253 2.85 -7.85 3.45
CA PHE A 253 3.57 -9.08 3.76
C PHE A 253 2.67 -10.31 3.90
N THR A 254 1.42 -10.16 4.30
CA THR A 254 0.52 -11.30 4.55
C THR A 254 -0.41 -11.65 3.38
N SER A 255 -0.60 -10.76 2.41
CA SER A 255 -1.57 -10.97 1.32
C SER A 255 -0.94 -11.42 0.00
N THR A 256 0.37 -11.43 -0.12
CA THR A 256 1.10 -11.67 -1.37
C THR A 256 1.82 -13.03 -1.39
N GLY A 257 1.15 -14.11 -0.96
CA GLY A 257 1.68 -15.46 -0.93
C GLY A 257 1.90 -16.01 0.48
N PRO A 258 2.51 -17.18 0.63
CA PRO A 258 2.83 -17.74 1.95
C PRO A 258 3.73 -16.77 2.73
N PHE A 259 3.26 -16.34 3.89
CA PHE A 259 4.03 -15.46 4.77
C PHE A 259 5.18 -16.23 5.40
N ASP A 260 6.41 -15.89 5.02
CA ASP A 260 7.63 -16.38 5.64
C ASP A 260 8.30 -15.21 6.38
N PHE A 261 8.09 -15.17 7.68
CA PHE A 261 8.60 -14.09 8.53
C PHE A 261 10.13 -13.89 8.39
N HIS A 262 10.90 -14.98 8.23
CA HIS A 262 12.35 -14.86 8.09
C HIS A 262 12.77 -14.19 6.79
N LYS A 263 12.10 -14.54 5.70
CA LYS A 263 12.35 -13.92 4.39
C LYS A 263 11.97 -12.44 4.38
N GLU A 264 10.83 -12.12 4.97
CA GLU A 264 10.36 -10.73 5.02
C GLU A 264 11.24 -9.85 5.90
N VAL A 265 11.69 -10.37 7.05
CA VAL A 265 12.62 -9.66 7.95
C VAL A 265 14.02 -9.54 7.31
N ALA A 266 14.47 -10.56 6.60
CA ALA A 266 15.73 -10.52 5.86
C ALA A 266 15.66 -9.56 4.67
N ALA A 267 14.54 -9.57 3.92
CA ALA A 267 14.28 -8.59 2.86
C ALA A 267 14.22 -7.15 3.40
N ALA A 268 13.78 -6.99 4.66
CA ALA A 268 13.88 -5.72 5.38
C ALA A 268 15.29 -5.42 5.94
N GLY A 269 16.34 -6.18 5.54
CA GLY A 269 17.71 -5.97 5.99
C GLY A 269 17.98 -6.30 7.47
N LEU A 270 17.02 -6.96 8.13
CA LEU A 270 17.10 -7.32 9.55
C LEU A 270 17.42 -8.81 9.71
N ASN A 271 18.63 -9.13 10.11
CA ASN A 271 19.06 -10.51 10.36
C ASN A 271 18.66 -10.99 11.78
N TRP A 272 17.35 -10.97 12.06
CA TRP A 272 16.83 -11.38 13.37
C TRP A 272 16.48 -12.86 13.40
N THR A 273 16.96 -13.55 14.43
CA THR A 273 16.54 -14.93 14.72
C THR A 273 15.14 -14.94 15.34
N MET A 274 14.38 -16.04 15.17
CA MET A 274 13.09 -16.22 15.83
C MET A 274 13.17 -16.08 17.36
N GLY A 275 14.30 -16.49 17.96
CA GLY A 275 14.54 -16.30 19.38
C GLY A 275 14.63 -14.83 19.80
N GLN A 276 15.31 -14.00 19.01
CA GLN A 276 15.36 -12.55 19.25
C GLN A 276 14.00 -11.89 19.09
N VAL A 277 13.25 -12.26 18.06
CA VAL A 277 11.88 -11.75 17.84
C VAL A 277 10.94 -12.13 18.99
N ALA A 278 10.99 -13.39 19.42
CA ALA A 278 10.20 -13.87 20.56
C ALA A 278 10.58 -13.12 21.85
N LEU A 279 11.88 -12.92 22.11
CA LEU A 279 12.36 -12.17 23.27
C LEU A 279 11.88 -10.72 23.24
N ILE A 280 12.03 -10.03 22.09
CA ILE A 280 11.56 -8.65 21.93
C ILE A 280 10.06 -8.57 22.14
N SER A 281 9.28 -9.50 21.58
CA SER A 281 7.81 -9.55 21.73
C SER A 281 7.42 -9.71 23.21
N VAL A 282 8.09 -10.60 23.93
CA VAL A 282 7.86 -10.79 25.37
C VAL A 282 8.20 -9.52 26.14
N MET A 283 9.34 -8.88 25.85
CA MET A 283 9.73 -7.62 26.50
C MET A 283 8.72 -6.51 26.24
N VAL A 284 8.21 -6.38 25.01
CA VAL A 284 7.17 -5.41 24.66
C VAL A 284 5.89 -5.67 25.44
N ILE A 285 5.42 -6.92 25.51
CA ILE A 285 4.21 -7.30 26.25
C ILE A 285 4.38 -6.96 27.74
N ILE A 286 5.50 -7.32 28.34
CA ILE A 286 5.79 -7.05 29.75
C ILE A 286 5.84 -5.54 30.01
N SER A 287 6.52 -4.79 29.18
CA SER A 287 6.66 -3.33 29.32
C SER A 287 5.32 -2.63 29.20
N CYS A 288 4.55 -2.96 28.17
CA CYS A 288 3.21 -2.40 27.97
C CYS A 288 2.24 -2.78 29.11
N GLY A 289 2.29 -4.02 29.57
CA GLY A 289 1.52 -4.48 30.73
C GLY A 289 1.89 -3.73 32.01
N THR A 290 3.18 -3.52 32.26
CA THR A 290 3.69 -2.76 33.41
C THR A 290 3.27 -1.30 33.37
N ILE A 291 3.37 -0.65 32.20
CA ILE A 291 2.88 0.71 31.97
C ILE A 291 1.37 0.80 32.23
N PHE A 292 0.60 -0.13 31.67
CA PHE A 292 -0.85 -0.18 31.87
C PHE A 292 -1.21 -0.32 33.37
N TRP A 293 -0.53 -1.21 34.09
CA TRP A 293 -0.72 -1.41 35.53
C TRP A 293 -0.31 -0.17 36.33
N GLY A 294 0.85 0.44 36.05
CA GLY A 294 1.35 1.63 36.71
C GLY A 294 0.40 2.83 36.54
N LEU A 295 -0.05 3.08 35.30
CA LEU A 295 -1.06 4.11 35.02
C LEU A 295 -2.40 3.82 35.70
N GLY A 296 -2.75 2.53 35.84
CA GLY A 296 -3.91 2.09 36.61
C GLY A 296 -3.81 2.44 38.10
N LYS A 297 -2.62 2.32 38.71
CA LYS A 297 -2.36 2.74 40.10
C LYS A 297 -2.48 4.25 40.23
N ILE A 298 -1.90 5.03 39.31
CA ILE A 298 -2.06 6.50 39.29
C ILE A 298 -3.54 6.87 39.20
N SER A 299 -4.31 6.23 38.31
CA SER A 299 -5.75 6.49 38.19
C SER A 299 -6.53 6.18 39.47
N GLN A 300 -6.11 5.18 40.23
CA GLN A 300 -6.70 4.83 41.51
C GLN A 300 -6.38 5.85 42.62
N THR A 301 -5.11 6.24 42.72
CA THR A 301 -4.63 7.21 43.75
C THR A 301 -5.18 8.59 43.51
N THR A 302 -5.27 9.01 42.27
CA THR A 302 -5.84 10.32 41.91
C THR A 302 -7.37 10.33 41.89
N GLY A 303 -8.00 9.18 42.12
CA GLY A 303 -9.45 9.05 42.11
C GLY A 303 -10.13 9.38 40.80
N MET A 304 -9.43 9.16 39.65
CA MET A 304 -9.94 9.48 38.33
C MET A 304 -11.28 8.78 38.06
N ARG A 305 -12.31 9.57 37.84
CA ARG A 305 -13.67 9.12 37.54
C ARG A 305 -14.30 10.08 36.53
N ILE A 306 -15.01 9.53 35.56
CA ILE A 306 -15.77 10.32 34.60
C ILE A 306 -17.27 10.02 34.75
N ALA A 307 -18.09 11.06 34.76
CA ALA A 307 -19.54 10.91 34.76
C ALA A 307 -20.08 10.75 33.33
N ASN A 308 -21.14 9.97 33.14
CA ASN A 308 -21.77 9.79 31.84
C ASN A 308 -22.10 11.11 31.14
N ARG A 309 -22.54 12.12 31.87
CA ARG A 309 -22.80 13.47 31.32
C ARG A 309 -21.56 14.09 30.69
N ARG A 310 -20.37 13.90 31.27
CA ARG A 310 -19.10 14.43 30.72
C ARG A 310 -18.70 13.67 29.47
N ILE A 311 -18.83 12.36 29.47
CA ILE A 311 -18.60 11.54 28.26
C ILE A 311 -19.51 12.02 27.12
N LEU A 312 -20.80 12.15 27.39
CA LEU A 312 -21.77 12.63 26.39
C LEU A 312 -21.45 14.04 25.92
N MET A 313 -21.12 14.96 26.82
CA MET A 313 -20.74 16.32 26.46
C MET A 313 -19.48 16.34 25.58
N ILE A 314 -18.44 15.59 25.90
CA ILE A 314 -17.23 15.49 25.09
C ILE A 314 -17.57 14.94 23.70
N LEU A 315 -18.35 13.84 23.62
CA LEU A 315 -18.73 13.23 22.35
C LEU A 315 -19.53 14.21 21.47
N VAL A 316 -20.50 14.93 22.04
CA VAL A 316 -21.32 15.90 21.30
C VAL A 316 -20.47 17.10 20.86
N SER A 317 -19.63 17.64 21.74
CA SER A 317 -18.75 18.77 21.40
C SER A 317 -17.74 18.38 20.31
N CYS A 318 -17.11 17.23 20.44
CA CYS A 318 -16.17 16.74 19.42
C CYS A 318 -16.87 16.46 18.08
N TRP A 319 -18.08 15.87 18.12
CA TRP A 319 -18.87 15.65 16.92
C TRP A 319 -19.26 16.98 16.24
N LEU A 320 -19.66 17.99 17.02
CA LEU A 320 -19.95 19.33 16.47
C LEU A 320 -18.72 19.94 15.78
N VAL A 321 -17.53 19.80 16.38
CA VAL A 321 -16.28 20.25 15.76
C VAL A 321 -16.02 19.56 14.43
N THR A 322 -16.12 18.22 14.37
CA THR A 322 -15.91 17.45 13.13
C THR A 322 -16.92 17.82 12.04
N VAL A 323 -18.20 17.97 12.38
CA VAL A 323 -19.25 18.37 11.43
C VAL A 323 -19.02 19.80 10.93
N THR A 324 -18.68 20.73 11.83
CA THR A 324 -18.44 22.13 11.45
C THR A 324 -17.23 22.26 10.53
N GLU A 325 -16.15 21.55 10.82
CA GLU A 325 -14.97 21.55 9.96
C GLU A 325 -15.27 20.90 8.59
N GLY A 326 -16.00 19.79 8.57
CA GLY A 326 -16.43 19.16 7.32
C GLY A 326 -17.29 20.11 6.47
N ALA A 327 -18.23 20.83 7.08
CA ALA A 327 -19.04 21.83 6.40
C ALA A 327 -18.21 23.01 5.90
N LEU A 328 -17.29 23.51 6.72
CA LEU A 328 -16.41 24.62 6.37
C LEU A 328 -15.50 24.24 5.20
N SER A 329 -14.89 23.06 5.23
CA SER A 329 -14.05 22.53 4.16
C SER A 329 -14.82 22.39 2.84
N HIS A 330 -16.09 21.98 2.91
CA HIS A 330 -16.95 21.88 1.73
C HIS A 330 -17.29 23.26 1.13
N VAL A 331 -17.71 24.21 1.98
CA VAL A 331 -18.09 25.58 1.55
C VAL A 331 -16.88 26.36 1.01
N THR A 332 -15.72 26.22 1.63
CA THR A 332 -14.51 26.93 1.22
C THR A 332 -13.75 26.26 0.08
N LYS A 333 -14.29 25.19 -0.49
CA LYS A 333 -13.66 24.39 -1.57
C LYS A 333 -12.22 23.96 -1.23
N ARG A 334 -11.91 23.76 0.04
CA ARG A 334 -10.61 23.26 0.51
C ARG A 334 -10.29 21.82 0.06
N THR A 335 -11.13 21.24 -0.76
CA THR A 335 -10.98 19.87 -1.26
C THR A 335 -9.61 19.61 -1.91
N GLU A 336 -9.02 20.61 -2.57
CA GLU A 336 -7.72 20.46 -3.21
C GLU A 336 -6.55 20.49 -2.22
N SER A 337 -6.64 21.33 -1.21
CA SER A 337 -5.73 21.35 -0.06
C SER A 337 -5.83 20.03 0.74
N TRP A 338 -7.04 19.52 0.96
CA TRP A 338 -7.28 18.23 1.60
C TRP A 338 -6.66 17.04 0.84
N ARG A 339 -6.63 17.06 -0.48
CA ARG A 339 -6.02 16.01 -1.30
C ARG A 339 -4.55 15.79 -0.96
N ARG A 340 -3.80 16.88 -0.76
CA ARG A 340 -2.38 16.82 -0.38
C ARG A 340 -2.18 16.29 1.04
N HIS A 341 -3.17 16.46 1.90
CA HIS A 341 -3.07 16.19 3.34
C HIS A 341 -3.67 14.86 3.75
N TYR A 342 -4.39 14.22 2.85
CA TYR A 342 -5.00 12.91 3.07
C TYR A 342 -3.99 11.87 3.53
N LYS A 343 -2.77 11.90 3.01
CA LYS A 343 -1.65 11.06 3.44
C LYS A 343 -1.36 11.17 4.94
N ALA A 344 -1.41 12.38 5.48
CA ALA A 344 -1.07 12.65 6.88
C ALA A 344 -2.14 12.16 7.86
N PHE A 345 -3.41 12.02 7.42
CA PHE A 345 -4.56 11.77 8.32
C PHE A 345 -5.08 10.34 8.30
N ASN A 346 -4.63 9.49 7.39
CA ASN A 346 -5.03 8.10 7.30
C ASN A 346 -4.42 7.19 8.37
N ALA A 347 -4.19 7.72 9.50
CA ALA A 347 -3.30 7.12 10.43
C ALA A 347 -3.82 5.87 11.14
N HIS A 348 -5.09 5.66 11.38
CA HIS A 348 -5.57 4.50 12.15
C HIS A 348 -6.99 4.13 11.84
N VAL A 349 -7.54 4.90 10.99
CA VAL A 349 -8.90 4.76 10.55
C VAL A 349 -8.80 4.83 9.05
N GLY A 350 -8.32 3.78 8.42
CA GLY A 350 -8.27 3.72 6.97
C GLY A 350 -9.57 4.19 6.35
N VAL A 351 -9.85 5.48 6.42
CA VAL A 351 -10.92 6.12 5.68
C VAL A 351 -10.44 6.19 4.26
N PHE A 352 -10.64 5.10 3.55
CA PHE A 352 -10.21 4.91 2.18
C PHE A 352 -11.28 5.32 1.18
N ALA A 353 -12.32 6.00 1.62
CA ALA A 353 -13.12 6.74 0.69
C ALA A 353 -12.29 7.95 0.23
N PRO A 354 -12.10 8.14 -1.08
CA PRO A 354 -11.49 9.37 -1.56
C PRO A 354 -12.27 10.55 -0.99
N PRO A 355 -11.60 11.65 -0.56
CA PRO A 355 -12.29 12.81 -0.03
C PRO A 355 -13.37 13.27 -0.99
N ALA A 356 -14.48 13.76 -0.47
CA ALA A 356 -15.52 14.36 -1.28
C ALA A 356 -14.89 15.46 -2.18
N GLY A 357 -15.01 15.33 -3.49
CA GLY A 357 -14.43 16.25 -4.46
C GLY A 357 -13.34 15.68 -5.37
N PHE A 358 -12.89 14.43 -5.16
CA PHE A 358 -12.13 13.75 -6.20
C PHE A 358 -13.07 13.38 -7.36
N GLU A 359 -12.70 13.72 -8.57
CA GLU A 359 -13.46 13.27 -9.72
C GLU A 359 -13.24 11.77 -9.93
N LYS A 360 -14.36 11.05 -9.92
CA LYS A 360 -14.40 9.62 -10.17
C LYS A 360 -14.43 9.39 -11.66
N VAL A 361 -13.58 8.48 -12.09
CA VAL A 361 -13.50 7.99 -13.47
C VAL A 361 -13.80 6.50 -13.47
N GLU A 362 -14.75 6.06 -14.28
CA GLU A 362 -14.94 4.63 -14.54
C GLU A 362 -13.98 4.18 -15.63
N VAL A 363 -13.26 3.10 -15.33
CA VAL A 363 -12.23 2.59 -16.23
C VAL A 363 -12.42 1.08 -16.44
N VAL A 364 -12.11 0.64 -17.65
CA VAL A 364 -11.87 -0.75 -17.94
C VAL A 364 -10.49 -0.82 -18.54
N PHE A 365 -9.57 -1.43 -17.83
CA PHE A 365 -8.23 -1.65 -18.36
C PHE A 365 -8.30 -2.61 -19.54
N ARG A 366 -7.46 -2.38 -20.54
CA ARG A 366 -7.31 -3.30 -21.66
C ARG A 366 -6.67 -4.58 -21.14
N GLU A 367 -7.40 -5.66 -21.14
CA GLU A 367 -6.88 -6.96 -20.76
C GLU A 367 -5.81 -7.40 -21.76
N PRO A 368 -4.68 -7.91 -21.27
CA PRO A 368 -3.71 -8.55 -22.14
C PRO A 368 -4.30 -9.80 -22.75
N ALA A 369 -3.76 -10.22 -23.91
CA ALA A 369 -4.21 -11.43 -24.57
C ALA A 369 -4.28 -12.64 -23.61
N PRO A 370 -5.34 -13.46 -23.66
CA PRO A 370 -5.46 -14.66 -22.85
C PRO A 370 -4.27 -15.60 -23.04
N GLU A 371 -3.91 -16.39 -22.04
CA GLU A 371 -2.78 -17.32 -22.11
C GLU A 371 -2.94 -18.34 -23.27
N GLY A 372 -4.17 -18.83 -23.52
CA GLY A 372 -4.44 -19.71 -24.64
C GLY A 372 -4.17 -19.10 -26.01
N ASP A 373 -4.36 -17.79 -26.19
CA ASP A 373 -4.01 -17.12 -27.44
C ASP A 373 -2.50 -17.00 -27.60
N ARG A 374 -1.78 -16.77 -26.49
CA ARG A 374 -0.31 -16.77 -26.46
C ARG A 374 0.27 -18.15 -26.76
N ASP A 375 -0.31 -19.21 -26.22
CA ASP A 375 0.10 -20.57 -26.51
C ASP A 375 -0.12 -20.91 -27.98
N ARG A 376 -1.23 -20.43 -28.57
CA ARG A 376 -1.47 -20.59 -30.02
C ARG A 376 -0.40 -19.84 -30.82
N LEU A 377 -0.10 -18.60 -30.51
CA LEU A 377 0.95 -17.83 -31.19
C LEU A 377 2.31 -18.53 -31.08
N LEU A 378 2.66 -19.04 -29.89
CA LEU A 378 3.88 -19.80 -29.72
C LEU A 378 3.91 -21.06 -30.56
N SER A 379 2.78 -21.74 -30.75
CA SER A 379 2.71 -22.94 -31.63
C SER A 379 2.89 -22.62 -33.11
N GLU A 380 2.51 -21.38 -33.53
CA GLU A 380 2.71 -20.87 -34.89
C GLU A 380 4.14 -20.39 -35.14
N LEU A 381 4.89 -20.08 -34.05
CA LEU A 381 6.24 -19.54 -34.17
C LEU A 381 7.21 -20.55 -34.76
N LYS A 382 7.88 -20.14 -35.82
CA LYS A 382 8.92 -20.91 -36.50
C LYS A 382 10.24 -20.15 -36.48
N ASP A 383 11.32 -20.91 -36.40
CA ASP A 383 12.66 -20.39 -36.54
C ASP A 383 12.99 -20.22 -38.05
N GLU A 384 12.73 -19.00 -38.56
CA GLU A 384 12.89 -18.70 -39.95
C GLU A 384 14.31 -18.15 -40.23
N PRO A 385 14.92 -18.47 -41.44
CA PRO A 385 16.31 -18.08 -41.73
C PRO A 385 16.57 -16.56 -41.77
N HIS A 386 15.55 -15.74 -41.87
CA HIS A 386 15.68 -14.28 -41.85
C HIS A 386 15.80 -13.68 -40.44
N LEU A 387 15.50 -14.45 -39.41
CA LEU A 387 15.57 -13.98 -38.01
C LEU A 387 17.03 -13.75 -37.61
N ARG A 388 17.29 -12.58 -37.03
CA ARG A 388 18.59 -12.22 -36.48
C ARG A 388 18.58 -12.46 -35.00
N LYS A 389 19.52 -13.24 -34.49
CA LYS A 389 19.54 -13.65 -33.08
C LYS A 389 20.80 -13.11 -32.39
N PRO A 390 20.84 -11.82 -32.02
CA PRO A 390 21.96 -11.27 -31.27
C PRO A 390 22.01 -11.87 -29.87
N ASP A 391 23.19 -11.91 -29.25
CA ASP A 391 23.26 -12.13 -27.81
C ASP A 391 22.58 -10.99 -27.06
N ILE A 392 21.84 -11.29 -26.01
CA ILE A 392 21.06 -10.34 -25.22
C ILE A 392 21.54 -10.39 -23.76
N TYR A 393 22.05 -9.29 -23.25
CA TYR A 393 22.51 -9.13 -21.86
C TYR A 393 21.63 -8.10 -21.18
N VAL A 394 20.90 -8.51 -20.14
CA VAL A 394 20.01 -7.66 -19.35
C VAL A 394 20.56 -7.57 -17.92
N PHE A 395 20.99 -6.39 -17.54
CA PHE A 395 21.34 -6.07 -16.16
C PHE A 395 20.19 -5.33 -15.49
N MET A 396 19.64 -5.94 -14.47
CA MET A 396 18.63 -5.33 -13.59
C MET A 396 19.33 -4.96 -12.29
N ILE A 397 19.44 -3.67 -12.03
CA ILE A 397 20.15 -3.13 -10.87
C ILE A 397 19.13 -2.65 -9.87
N GLU A 398 19.18 -3.18 -8.68
CA GLU A 398 18.26 -2.87 -7.58
C GLU A 398 18.35 -1.40 -7.20
N SER A 399 17.18 -0.74 -7.01
CA SER A 399 17.05 0.63 -6.51
C SER A 399 17.86 1.70 -7.27
N TRP A 400 18.03 1.54 -8.59
CA TRP A 400 18.92 2.41 -9.37
C TRP A 400 18.21 3.67 -9.90
N ARG A 401 18.61 4.82 -9.37
CA ARG A 401 18.10 6.15 -9.77
C ARG A 401 18.77 6.66 -11.02
N SER A 402 17.99 7.23 -11.95
CA SER A 402 18.55 7.83 -13.16
C SER A 402 19.43 9.05 -12.89
N ASP A 403 19.16 9.82 -11.83
CA ASP A 403 19.98 10.99 -11.45
C ASP A 403 21.35 10.65 -10.82
N SER A 404 21.64 9.35 -10.59
CA SER A 404 22.95 8.88 -10.15
C SER A 404 23.95 8.68 -11.30
N ILE A 405 23.53 8.75 -12.57
CA ILE A 405 24.42 8.64 -13.72
C ILE A 405 25.05 10.00 -14.00
N THR A 406 26.13 10.27 -13.30
CA THR A 406 26.92 11.49 -13.46
C THR A 406 28.39 11.13 -13.73
N PRO A 407 29.16 12.03 -14.39
CA PRO A 407 30.59 11.76 -14.62
C PRO A 407 31.40 11.49 -13.35
N GLU A 408 30.94 11.95 -12.19
CA GLU A 408 31.56 11.71 -10.89
C GLU A 408 31.22 10.34 -10.33
N VAL A 409 29.91 9.97 -10.32
CA VAL A 409 29.42 8.76 -9.64
C VAL A 409 29.54 7.53 -10.55
N ALA A 410 29.22 7.67 -11.83
CA ALA A 410 29.19 6.58 -12.81
C ALA A 410 29.89 7.03 -14.12
N PRO A 411 31.23 7.18 -14.10
CA PRO A 411 31.98 7.75 -15.23
C PRO A 411 31.89 6.93 -16.51
N PHE A 412 31.89 5.60 -16.42
CA PHE A 412 31.73 4.73 -17.56
C PHE A 412 30.32 4.86 -18.17
N LEU A 413 29.28 4.67 -17.37
CA LEU A 413 27.88 4.71 -17.82
C LEU A 413 27.51 6.09 -18.34
N SER A 414 28.03 7.16 -17.75
CA SER A 414 27.83 8.53 -18.24
C SER A 414 28.31 8.73 -19.67
N ARG A 415 29.47 8.17 -20.04
CA ARG A 415 29.98 8.17 -21.41
C ARG A 415 29.19 7.21 -22.32
N PHE A 416 28.95 5.99 -21.82
CA PHE A 416 28.27 4.93 -22.56
C PHE A 416 26.87 5.34 -23.04
N CYS A 417 26.11 6.05 -22.19
CA CYS A 417 24.80 6.58 -22.54
C CYS A 417 24.86 7.55 -23.74
N ILE A 418 25.94 8.35 -23.85
CA ILE A 418 26.07 9.37 -24.90
C ILE A 418 26.64 8.77 -26.17
N GLU A 419 27.61 7.89 -26.05
CA GLU A 419 28.42 7.43 -27.19
C GLU A 419 27.87 6.16 -27.84
N GLU A 420 27.23 5.26 -27.07
CA GLU A 420 26.95 3.90 -27.53
C GLU A 420 25.48 3.48 -27.37
N ALA A 421 24.68 4.18 -26.55
CA ALA A 421 23.28 3.82 -26.27
C ALA A 421 22.29 4.67 -27.10
N GLN A 422 21.06 4.15 -27.25
CA GLN A 422 19.95 4.90 -27.83
C GLN A 422 19.50 6.02 -26.88
N ASP A 423 19.21 7.20 -27.42
CA ASP A 423 18.61 8.28 -26.63
C ASP A 423 17.14 7.97 -26.33
N LEU A 424 16.85 7.64 -25.09
CA LEU A 424 15.51 7.32 -24.58
C LEU A 424 14.95 8.44 -23.69
N GLY A 425 15.70 9.54 -23.52
CA GLY A 425 15.29 10.69 -22.69
C GLY A 425 14.93 10.27 -21.25
N LYS A 426 13.75 10.71 -20.78
CA LYS A 426 13.23 10.29 -19.47
C LYS A 426 12.65 8.90 -19.55
N THR A 427 13.07 8.03 -18.62
CA THR A 427 12.68 6.62 -18.56
C THR A 427 12.13 6.27 -17.18
N PHE A 428 11.18 5.33 -17.16
CA PHE A 428 10.43 4.99 -15.95
C PHE A 428 10.32 3.48 -15.75
N SER A 429 10.39 3.08 -14.49
CA SER A 429 10.02 1.72 -14.10
C SER A 429 8.51 1.49 -14.30
N GLY A 430 8.08 0.23 -14.39
CA GLY A 430 6.66 -0.13 -14.37
C GLY A 430 6.03 0.00 -12.99
N SER A 431 6.87 0.00 -11.94
CA SER A 431 6.47 0.09 -10.53
C SER A 431 7.60 0.63 -9.67
N ASN A 432 7.28 1.00 -8.44
CA ASN A 432 8.25 1.33 -7.40
C ASN A 432 8.56 0.15 -6.44
N CYS A 433 8.32 -1.08 -6.90
CA CYS A 433 8.55 -2.31 -6.12
C CYS A 433 9.13 -3.40 -7.03
N THR A 434 10.18 -4.07 -6.62
CA THR A 434 10.94 -5.07 -7.37
C THR A 434 10.06 -6.13 -8.05
N PRO A 435 9.16 -6.88 -7.36
CA PRO A 435 8.40 -7.94 -8.03
C PRO A 435 7.48 -7.43 -9.14
N LEU A 436 6.90 -6.24 -8.98
CA LEU A 436 6.01 -5.64 -9.95
C LEU A 436 6.78 -5.07 -11.14
N SER A 437 7.94 -4.47 -10.87
CA SER A 437 8.84 -3.94 -11.91
C SER A 437 9.37 -5.04 -12.81
N TRP A 438 9.85 -6.13 -12.22
CA TRP A 438 10.32 -7.29 -12.98
C TRP A 438 9.20 -7.91 -13.81
N PHE A 439 7.99 -8.06 -13.22
CA PHE A 439 6.82 -8.50 -13.97
C PHE A 439 6.56 -7.58 -15.18
N SER A 440 6.59 -6.27 -14.96
CA SER A 440 6.36 -5.29 -16.04
C SER A 440 7.38 -5.42 -17.16
N PHE A 441 8.67 -5.59 -16.81
CA PHE A 441 9.76 -5.77 -17.76
C PHE A 441 9.63 -7.08 -18.56
N PHE A 442 9.57 -8.23 -17.87
CA PHE A 442 9.60 -9.54 -18.53
C PHE A 442 8.32 -9.87 -19.30
N HIS A 443 7.16 -9.54 -18.72
CA HIS A 443 5.87 -9.81 -19.37
C HIS A 443 5.47 -8.75 -20.37
N SER A 444 6.16 -7.61 -20.42
CA SER A 444 5.73 -6.41 -21.16
C SER A 444 4.27 -6.06 -20.89
N ARG A 445 3.89 -6.07 -19.61
CA ARG A 445 2.54 -5.79 -19.11
C ARG A 445 2.57 -4.69 -18.08
N LEU A 446 1.43 -3.99 -17.94
CA LEU A 446 1.27 -3.04 -16.83
C LEU A 446 1.40 -3.76 -15.49
N ALA A 447 2.20 -3.19 -14.59
CA ALA A 447 2.45 -3.78 -13.27
C ALA A 447 1.19 -3.96 -12.42
N ILE A 448 0.10 -3.27 -12.72
CA ILE A 448 -1.20 -3.40 -12.04
C ILE A 448 -1.79 -4.83 -12.16
N TYR A 449 -1.37 -5.61 -13.16
CA TYR A 449 -1.80 -7.00 -13.35
C TYR A 449 -0.97 -8.03 -12.60
N TRP A 450 0.13 -7.62 -11.95
CA TRP A 450 1.02 -8.54 -11.24
C TRP A 450 0.30 -9.42 -10.23
N ALA A 451 -0.59 -8.83 -9.45
CA ALA A 451 -1.29 -9.55 -8.40
C ALA A 451 -2.27 -10.59 -8.96
N GLU A 452 -2.93 -10.28 -10.08
CA GLU A 452 -3.79 -11.26 -10.77
C GLU A 452 -2.98 -12.39 -11.38
N ALA A 453 -1.82 -12.06 -11.96
CA ALA A 453 -0.91 -13.07 -12.50
C ALA A 453 -0.36 -14.00 -11.40
N LEU A 454 -0.09 -13.47 -10.22
CA LEU A 454 0.35 -14.25 -9.06
C LEU A 454 -0.75 -15.18 -8.53
N ASP A 455 -2.01 -14.69 -8.47
CA ASP A 455 -3.15 -15.46 -7.95
C ASP A 455 -3.70 -16.48 -8.97
N ALA A 456 -3.57 -16.21 -10.27
CA ALA A 456 -4.19 -17.02 -11.32
C ALA A 456 -3.45 -18.35 -11.60
N HIS A 457 -2.21 -18.48 -11.18
CA HIS A 457 -1.36 -19.60 -11.62
C HIS A 457 -0.82 -20.39 -10.45
N GLU A 458 -1.46 -21.54 -10.18
CA GLU A 458 -0.82 -22.60 -9.39
C GLU A 458 0.50 -23.06 -10.06
N LYS A 459 0.59 -22.92 -11.40
CA LYS A 459 1.72 -23.31 -12.24
C LYS A 459 1.99 -22.23 -13.29
N PRO A 460 2.80 -21.21 -12.98
CA PRO A 460 3.08 -20.15 -13.92
C PRO A 460 3.85 -20.67 -15.15
N ALA A 461 3.39 -20.27 -16.33
CA ALA A 461 4.01 -20.61 -17.60
C ALA A 461 5.29 -19.81 -17.91
N GLY A 462 5.58 -18.79 -17.08
CA GLY A 462 6.65 -17.84 -17.34
C GLY A 462 6.23 -16.71 -18.29
N ALA A 463 7.10 -15.72 -18.41
CA ALA A 463 6.86 -14.55 -19.25
C ALA A 463 6.80 -14.92 -20.73
N TYR A 464 5.76 -14.48 -21.43
CA TYR A 464 5.58 -14.79 -22.86
C TYR A 464 6.81 -14.39 -23.73
N PRO A 465 7.43 -13.23 -23.60
CA PRO A 465 8.64 -12.91 -24.35
C PRO A 465 9.81 -13.89 -24.10
N ILE A 466 9.98 -14.39 -22.88
CA ILE A 466 11.02 -15.38 -22.57
C ILE A 466 10.68 -16.73 -23.24
N ARG A 467 9.42 -17.15 -23.23
CA ARG A 467 8.94 -18.35 -23.94
C ARG A 467 9.16 -18.24 -25.46
N VAL A 468 9.06 -17.03 -26.02
CA VAL A 468 9.37 -16.76 -27.42
C VAL A 468 10.87 -16.95 -27.69
N LEU A 469 11.73 -16.41 -26.83
CA LEU A 469 13.19 -16.56 -26.95
C LEU A 469 13.61 -18.02 -26.83
N ASP A 470 13.08 -18.75 -25.83
CA ASP A 470 13.32 -20.18 -25.65
C ASP A 470 12.91 -20.97 -26.92
N LYS A 471 11.71 -20.70 -27.45
CA LYS A 471 11.22 -21.32 -28.68
C LYS A 471 12.09 -21.04 -29.91
N LEU A 472 12.77 -19.90 -29.95
CA LEU A 472 13.74 -19.52 -30.99
C LEU A 472 15.13 -20.14 -30.76
N GLY A 473 15.31 -20.94 -29.70
CA GLY A 473 16.57 -21.64 -29.40
C GLY A 473 17.62 -20.74 -28.71
N TYR A 474 17.19 -19.70 -28.00
CA TYR A 474 18.07 -18.99 -27.08
C TYR A 474 18.37 -19.85 -25.86
N GLU A 475 19.62 -19.91 -25.45
CA GLU A 475 19.97 -20.40 -24.12
C GLU A 475 19.71 -19.29 -23.09
N VAL A 476 18.80 -19.54 -22.15
CA VAL A 476 18.36 -18.57 -21.14
C VAL A 476 19.14 -18.78 -19.85
N HIS A 477 19.95 -17.81 -19.50
CA HIS A 477 20.77 -17.81 -18.28
C HIS A 477 20.30 -16.77 -17.29
N VAL A 478 19.92 -17.21 -16.09
CA VAL A 478 19.47 -16.35 -14.98
C VAL A 478 20.51 -16.39 -13.87
N ARG A 479 21.00 -15.22 -13.50
CA ARG A 479 21.95 -15.04 -12.39
C ARG A 479 21.46 -13.89 -11.51
N ALA A 480 21.09 -14.18 -10.27
CA ALA A 480 20.64 -13.18 -9.34
C ALA A 480 21.35 -13.27 -8.01
N VAL A 481 21.63 -12.13 -7.44
CA VAL A 481 22.18 -11.99 -6.09
C VAL A 481 21.07 -11.88 -5.04
N CYS A 482 19.87 -11.42 -5.43
CA CYS A 482 18.66 -11.37 -4.62
C CYS A 482 17.87 -12.70 -4.60
N ASP A 483 16.91 -12.85 -3.66
CA ASP A 483 16.05 -14.06 -3.54
C ASP A 483 14.98 -14.10 -4.64
N LEU A 484 15.18 -14.91 -5.66
CA LEU A 484 14.21 -15.13 -6.74
C LEU A 484 12.94 -15.90 -6.30
N GLY A 485 12.94 -16.49 -5.12
CA GLY A 485 11.73 -17.03 -4.50
C GLY A 485 10.85 -15.96 -3.84
N TYR A 486 11.37 -14.76 -3.63
CA TYR A 486 10.59 -13.67 -3.06
C TYR A 486 9.42 -13.32 -4.00
N LYS A 487 8.17 -13.37 -3.45
CA LYS A 487 6.95 -13.10 -4.21
C LYS A 487 6.88 -13.84 -5.56
N SER A 488 7.44 -15.02 -5.61
CA SER A 488 7.47 -15.89 -6.81
C SER A 488 8.12 -15.25 -8.03
N MET A 489 9.09 -14.35 -7.87
CA MET A 489 9.75 -13.66 -9.00
C MET A 489 10.36 -14.64 -10.01
N GLY A 490 11.07 -15.68 -9.54
CA GLY A 490 11.62 -16.70 -10.42
C GLY A 490 10.54 -17.44 -11.22
N PRO A 491 9.62 -18.16 -10.54
CA PRO A 491 8.56 -18.91 -11.22
C PRO A 491 7.65 -18.07 -12.11
N LEU A 492 7.29 -16.86 -11.68
CA LEU A 492 6.40 -15.98 -12.46
C LEU A 492 7.04 -15.58 -13.79
N ASN A 493 8.34 -15.27 -13.80
CA ASN A 493 9.04 -14.81 -14.99
C ASN A 493 9.64 -15.95 -15.83
N PHE A 494 10.13 -17.02 -15.20
CA PHE A 494 10.82 -18.13 -15.86
C PHE A 494 10.10 -19.48 -15.82
N GLY A 495 8.83 -19.49 -15.44
CA GLY A 495 7.96 -20.67 -15.37
C GLY A 495 8.10 -21.47 -14.08
N GLU A 496 7.16 -22.44 -13.86
CA GLU A 496 7.20 -23.33 -12.70
C GLU A 496 8.54 -24.07 -12.62
N GLY A 497 9.20 -24.03 -11.49
CA GLY A 497 10.55 -24.63 -11.33
C GLY A 497 11.62 -23.96 -12.19
N ASN A 498 11.33 -22.78 -12.75
CA ASN A 498 12.21 -21.99 -13.62
C ASN A 498 12.63 -22.74 -14.89
N TYR A 499 11.73 -23.55 -15.47
CA TYR A 499 12.01 -24.45 -16.58
C TYR A 499 12.45 -23.77 -17.87
N LEU A 500 12.18 -22.46 -18.03
CA LEU A 500 12.64 -21.68 -19.18
C LEU A 500 14.12 -21.25 -19.06
N ALA A 501 14.75 -21.45 -17.92
CA ALA A 501 16.14 -21.13 -17.71
C ALA A 501 17.01 -22.39 -17.84
N ASP A 502 17.90 -22.42 -18.86
CA ASP A 502 18.91 -23.46 -19.02
C ASP A 502 19.93 -23.43 -17.90
N PHE A 503 20.19 -22.24 -17.37
CA PHE A 503 21.04 -22.03 -16.24
C PHE A 503 20.39 -21.04 -15.25
N PHE A 504 20.21 -21.49 -14.00
CA PHE A 504 19.53 -20.70 -12.98
C PHE A 504 20.33 -20.65 -11.67
N VAL A 505 20.80 -19.48 -11.31
CA VAL A 505 21.51 -19.23 -10.05
C VAL A 505 20.79 -18.14 -9.25
N ASP A 506 20.26 -18.57 -8.12
CA ASP A 506 19.83 -17.70 -7.03
C ASP A 506 20.92 -17.75 -5.95
N ASP A 507 21.83 -16.78 -6.02
CA ASP A 507 23.01 -16.78 -5.17
C ASP A 507 22.69 -16.45 -3.70
N SER A 508 21.50 -15.87 -3.45
CA SER A 508 20.99 -15.61 -2.09
C SER A 508 20.81 -16.88 -1.27
N LYS A 509 20.59 -18.03 -1.93
CA LYS A 509 20.34 -19.32 -1.29
C LYS A 509 21.61 -20.13 -1.01
N ARG A 510 22.77 -19.62 -1.41
CA ARG A 510 24.04 -20.30 -1.09
C ARG A 510 24.40 -20.16 0.38
N VAL A 511 24.88 -21.25 0.97
CA VAL A 511 25.17 -21.35 2.40
C VAL A 511 26.45 -20.59 2.81
N GLU A 512 27.33 -20.29 1.86
CA GLU A 512 28.58 -19.58 2.13
C GLU A 512 28.34 -18.14 2.58
N PRO A 513 28.95 -17.69 3.69
CA PRO A 513 28.81 -16.34 4.17
C PRO A 513 29.57 -15.36 3.25
N MET A 514 28.92 -14.84 2.25
CA MET A 514 29.47 -13.82 1.35
C MET A 514 28.66 -12.53 1.43
N THR A 515 29.35 -11.42 1.30
CA THR A 515 28.73 -10.10 1.16
C THR A 515 28.07 -9.97 -0.22
N ILE A 516 27.10 -9.05 -0.37
CA ILE A 516 26.43 -8.79 -1.65
C ILE A 516 27.45 -8.51 -2.77
N PRO A 517 28.45 -7.62 -2.64
CA PRO A 517 29.41 -7.39 -3.71
C PRO A 517 30.28 -8.60 -4.05
N GLN A 518 30.58 -9.47 -3.06
CA GLN A 518 31.29 -10.72 -3.34
C GLN A 518 30.45 -11.70 -4.16
N ARG A 519 29.14 -11.74 -3.92
CA ARG A 519 28.20 -12.53 -4.71
C ARG A 519 28.07 -11.96 -6.13
N GLU A 520 27.99 -10.63 -6.28
CA GLU A 520 27.97 -9.97 -7.59
C GLU A 520 29.21 -10.29 -8.40
N LYS A 521 30.39 -10.16 -7.78
CA LYS A 521 31.65 -10.54 -8.44
C LYS A 521 31.62 -12.00 -8.91
N ARG A 522 31.13 -12.92 -8.07
CA ARG A 522 31.04 -14.34 -8.42
C ARG A 522 30.10 -14.58 -9.61
N VAL A 523 28.89 -14.01 -9.62
CA VAL A 523 27.95 -14.22 -10.74
C VAL A 523 28.49 -13.61 -12.03
N MET A 524 29.22 -12.50 -11.97
CA MET A 524 29.90 -11.89 -13.10
C MET A 524 31.08 -12.73 -13.60
N ASP A 525 31.87 -13.32 -12.71
CA ASP A 525 32.98 -14.22 -13.04
C ASP A 525 32.47 -15.53 -13.65
N ASP A 526 31.41 -16.11 -13.09
CA ASP A 526 30.75 -17.31 -13.64
C ASP A 526 30.23 -17.07 -15.07
N MET A 527 29.64 -15.89 -15.32
CA MET A 527 29.19 -15.51 -16.64
C MET A 527 30.36 -15.34 -17.63
N ARG A 528 31.43 -14.65 -17.22
CA ARG A 528 32.65 -14.48 -18.05
C ARG A 528 33.28 -15.82 -18.34
N HIS A 529 33.34 -16.73 -17.37
CA HIS A 529 33.86 -18.07 -17.55
C HIS A 529 33.03 -18.86 -18.59
N TYR A 530 31.70 -18.85 -18.45
CA TYR A 530 30.80 -19.50 -19.42
C TYR A 530 30.98 -18.93 -20.84
N LEU A 531 30.95 -17.61 -21.02
CA LEU A 531 31.13 -16.97 -22.31
C LEU A 531 32.52 -17.19 -22.93
N SER A 532 33.51 -17.51 -22.11
CA SER A 532 34.86 -17.89 -22.59
C SER A 532 34.92 -19.25 -23.24
N SER A 533 33.91 -20.13 -23.05
CA SER A 533 33.78 -21.40 -23.78
C SER A 533 33.28 -21.24 -25.20
N ASP A 534 32.94 -20.01 -25.62
CA ASP A 534 32.45 -19.65 -26.95
C ASP A 534 31.15 -20.41 -27.35
N PRO A 535 30.06 -20.29 -26.55
CA PRO A 535 28.80 -20.95 -26.85
C PRO A 535 28.27 -20.49 -28.23
N LYS A 536 27.68 -21.45 -28.98
CA LYS A 536 27.25 -21.19 -30.38
C LYS A 536 25.78 -20.87 -30.49
N ALA A 537 24.96 -21.29 -29.53
CA ALA A 537 23.57 -20.89 -29.48
C ALA A 537 23.45 -19.38 -29.19
N PRO A 538 22.39 -18.71 -29.62
CA PRO A 538 22.13 -17.34 -29.22
C PRO A 538 21.87 -17.29 -27.72
N GLN A 539 22.38 -16.27 -27.03
CA GLN A 539 22.39 -16.18 -25.59
C GLN A 539 21.41 -15.13 -25.08
N PHE A 540 20.64 -15.46 -24.06
CA PHE A 540 19.92 -14.46 -23.25
C PHE A 540 20.43 -14.58 -21.81
N HIS A 541 21.13 -13.55 -21.35
CA HIS A 541 21.61 -13.46 -19.97
C HIS A 541 20.83 -12.41 -19.21
N PHE A 542 20.21 -12.83 -18.09
CA PHE A 542 19.63 -11.93 -17.11
C PHE A 542 20.50 -11.93 -15.85
N ILE A 543 20.94 -10.75 -15.46
CA ILE A 543 21.83 -10.51 -14.33
C ILE A 543 21.18 -9.50 -13.38
N ALA A 544 20.85 -9.92 -12.16
CA ALA A 544 20.35 -9.05 -11.12
C ALA A 544 21.44 -8.72 -10.10
N LEU A 545 21.72 -7.43 -9.93
CA LEU A 545 22.73 -6.89 -9.01
C LEU A 545 22.02 -6.11 -7.89
N ASP A 546 22.48 -6.29 -6.66
CA ASP A 546 21.77 -5.91 -5.44
C ASP A 546 22.58 -4.92 -4.54
N SER A 547 23.78 -4.53 -4.96
CA SER A 547 24.61 -3.61 -4.18
C SER A 547 23.95 -2.28 -3.84
N PRO A 548 23.13 -1.65 -4.72
CA PRO A 548 22.42 -0.42 -4.40
C PRO A 548 21.15 -0.61 -3.55
N HIS A 549 20.76 -1.84 -3.18
CA HIS A 549 19.75 -2.05 -2.14
C HIS A 549 20.28 -1.55 -0.78
N TYR A 550 19.40 -1.02 0.06
CA TYR A 550 19.86 -0.61 1.38
C TYR A 550 20.40 -1.84 2.17
N ASN A 551 21.49 -1.78 2.88
CA ASN A 551 22.35 -0.66 3.32
C ASN A 551 23.41 -0.17 2.32
N TYR A 552 23.28 -0.37 1.03
CA TYR A 552 24.21 0.12 0.00
C TYR A 552 25.63 -0.38 0.20
N TYR A 553 26.03 -1.32 -0.64
CA TYR A 553 27.25 -2.09 -0.47
C TYR A 553 28.24 -1.89 -1.60
N TRP A 554 29.53 -2.02 -1.30
CA TRP A 554 30.61 -2.14 -2.26
C TRP A 554 31.70 -3.02 -1.67
N PRO A 555 32.65 -3.61 -2.45
CA PRO A 555 33.73 -4.40 -1.90
C PRO A 555 34.64 -3.57 -1.00
N SER A 556 35.13 -4.17 0.09
CA SER A 556 35.98 -3.47 1.04
C SER A 556 37.37 -3.12 0.49
N ASP A 557 37.79 -3.79 -0.58
CA ASP A 557 39.03 -3.58 -1.32
C ASP A 557 38.85 -2.65 -2.54
N PHE A 558 37.60 -2.20 -2.82
CA PHE A 558 37.31 -1.22 -3.84
C PHE A 558 37.38 0.20 -3.27
N GLU A 559 38.03 1.11 -3.98
CA GLU A 559 38.19 2.49 -3.52
C GLU A 559 36.85 3.20 -3.53
N ALA A 560 36.40 3.62 -2.35
CA ALA A 560 35.15 4.32 -2.20
C ALA A 560 35.26 5.75 -2.74
N LEU A 561 34.31 6.13 -3.60
CA LEU A 561 34.19 7.50 -4.12
C LEU A 561 34.06 8.51 -2.97
N HIS A 562 33.29 8.15 -1.94
CA HIS A 562 33.07 8.97 -0.76
C HIS A 562 33.48 8.22 0.51
N PRO A 563 34.74 8.30 0.95
CA PRO A 563 35.21 7.61 2.16
C PRO A 563 34.50 8.10 3.44
N ASN A 564 34.00 9.33 3.46
CA ASN A 564 33.28 9.95 4.59
C ASN A 564 31.74 9.80 4.45
N CYS A 565 31.25 8.67 3.99
CA CYS A 565 29.82 8.37 3.93
C CYS A 565 29.27 7.90 5.30
N ALA A 566 27.96 7.74 5.40
CA ALA A 566 27.33 7.18 6.60
C ALA A 566 27.78 5.71 6.83
N GLY A 567 28.12 5.37 8.07
CA GLY A 567 28.46 4.00 8.43
C GLY A 567 27.27 3.03 8.37
N ASN A 568 26.09 3.52 8.77
CA ASN A 568 24.81 2.81 8.72
C ASN A 568 23.69 3.79 8.36
N ILE A 569 22.57 3.27 7.90
CA ILE A 569 21.37 4.08 7.70
C ILE A 569 20.85 4.52 9.06
N PRO A 570 20.69 5.84 9.29
CA PRO A 570 20.27 6.34 10.58
C PRO A 570 18.78 6.08 10.80
N THR A 571 18.42 5.68 12.01
CA THR A 571 17.02 5.47 12.45
C THR A 571 16.39 6.73 13.04
N ASN A 572 16.92 7.90 12.74
CA ASN A 572 16.42 9.18 13.24
C ASN A 572 15.10 9.55 12.56
N LEU A 573 14.11 9.95 13.34
CA LEU A 573 12.79 10.38 12.84
C LEU A 573 12.87 11.61 11.93
N ARG A 574 13.84 12.47 12.16
CA ARG A 574 14.14 13.66 11.34
C ARG A 574 15.66 13.76 11.19
N PRO A 575 16.23 13.10 10.21
CA PRO A 575 17.66 13.22 9.98
C PRO A 575 17.99 14.66 9.55
N SER A 576 19.08 15.18 10.08
CA SER A 576 19.62 16.43 9.55
C SER A 576 20.08 16.23 8.11
N LYS A 577 20.16 17.29 7.33
CA LYS A 577 20.67 17.23 5.95
C LYS A 577 22.01 16.51 5.86
N ASN A 578 22.95 16.77 6.77
CA ASN A 578 24.27 16.10 6.78
C ASN A 578 24.14 14.58 6.92
N VAL A 579 23.14 14.10 7.66
CA VAL A 579 22.90 12.67 7.83
C VAL A 579 22.34 12.07 6.53
N VAL A 580 21.38 12.74 5.91
CA VAL A 580 20.83 12.33 4.60
C VAL A 580 21.94 12.33 3.55
N ASP A 581 22.71 13.41 3.44
CA ASP A 581 23.84 13.52 2.51
C ASP A 581 24.88 12.40 2.74
N GLY A 582 25.07 11.97 4.00
CA GLY A 582 25.92 10.84 4.32
C GLY A 582 25.41 9.51 3.78
N VAL A 583 24.08 9.30 3.81
CA VAL A 583 23.42 8.11 3.23
C VAL A 583 23.49 8.15 1.70
N VAL A 584 23.22 9.30 1.10
CA VAL A 584 23.32 9.48 -0.37
C VAL A 584 24.73 9.16 -0.84
N ARG A 585 25.76 9.67 -0.17
CA ARG A 585 27.15 9.31 -0.51
C ARG A 585 27.44 7.82 -0.39
N ARG A 586 26.83 7.14 0.58
CA ARG A 586 26.95 5.69 0.72
C ARG A 586 26.31 4.96 -0.47
N TYR A 587 25.13 5.39 -0.89
CA TYR A 587 24.46 4.89 -2.09
C TYR A 587 25.31 5.14 -3.35
N GLN A 588 25.89 6.33 -3.49
CA GLN A 588 26.76 6.67 -4.61
C GLN A 588 28.00 5.78 -4.69
N ASN A 589 28.56 5.35 -3.56
CA ASN A 589 29.64 4.35 -3.56
C ASN A 589 29.20 3.01 -4.13
N ALA A 590 27.98 2.55 -3.82
CA ALA A 590 27.43 1.33 -4.40
C ALA A 590 27.21 1.45 -5.91
N ILE A 591 26.71 2.59 -6.39
CA ILE A 591 26.57 2.85 -7.83
C ILE A 591 27.94 2.92 -8.53
N HIS A 592 28.92 3.52 -7.89
CA HIS A 592 30.29 3.59 -8.44
C HIS A 592 30.92 2.19 -8.61
N TRP A 593 30.64 1.28 -7.68
CA TRP A 593 30.99 -0.13 -7.80
C TRP A 593 30.30 -0.81 -8.98
N ILE A 594 29.00 -0.58 -9.16
CA ILE A 594 28.21 -1.14 -10.27
C ILE A 594 28.73 -0.61 -11.62
N ASP A 595 29.05 0.68 -11.70
CA ASP A 595 29.63 1.30 -12.90
C ASP A 595 30.91 0.58 -13.32
N TYR A 596 31.83 0.38 -12.38
CA TYR A 596 33.06 -0.36 -12.60
C TYR A 596 32.83 -1.82 -13.05
N ALA A 597 31.90 -2.53 -12.39
CA ALA A 597 31.61 -3.92 -12.72
C ALA A 597 31.03 -4.09 -14.14
N ILE A 598 30.23 -3.13 -14.58
CA ILE A 598 29.66 -3.09 -15.94
C ILE A 598 30.75 -2.71 -16.96
N GLU A 599 31.61 -1.73 -16.67
CA GLU A 599 32.76 -1.39 -17.52
C GLU A 599 33.65 -2.61 -17.81
N GLU A 600 34.03 -3.35 -16.77
CA GLU A 600 34.81 -4.59 -16.89
C GLU A 600 34.11 -5.65 -17.76
N PHE A 601 32.80 -5.77 -17.63
CA PHE A 601 32.02 -6.71 -18.43
C PHE A 601 31.93 -6.28 -19.89
N VAL A 602 31.68 -5.03 -20.18
CA VAL A 602 31.67 -4.49 -21.56
C VAL A 602 33.04 -4.64 -22.21
N ALA A 603 34.11 -4.34 -21.48
CA ALA A 603 35.47 -4.56 -21.97
C ALA A 603 35.74 -6.05 -22.29
N PHE A 604 35.27 -6.96 -21.45
CA PHE A 604 35.33 -8.40 -21.72
C PHE A 604 34.56 -8.79 -23.00
N LEU A 605 33.34 -8.30 -23.22
CA LEU A 605 32.59 -8.56 -24.45
C LEU A 605 33.31 -8.05 -25.69
N LYS A 606 33.91 -6.84 -25.62
CA LYS A 606 34.74 -6.27 -26.73
C LYS A 606 35.93 -7.18 -27.00
N LEU A 607 36.64 -7.65 -25.97
CA LEU A 607 37.79 -8.55 -26.11
C LEU A 607 37.37 -9.91 -26.75
N LYS A 608 36.18 -10.42 -26.45
CA LYS A 608 35.66 -11.68 -26.99
C LYS A 608 35.00 -11.53 -28.36
N GLY A 609 34.93 -10.33 -28.90
CA GLY A 609 34.24 -10.06 -30.20
C GLY A 609 32.74 -10.27 -30.18
N ARG A 610 32.11 -10.29 -28.97
CA ARG A 610 30.66 -10.46 -28.81
C ARG A 610 29.91 -9.13 -28.70
N TYR A 611 30.61 -8.03 -28.51
CA TYR A 611 30.04 -6.73 -28.23
C TYR A 611 29.21 -6.15 -29.38
N GLU A 612 29.80 -6.15 -30.61
CA GLU A 612 29.22 -5.43 -31.73
C GLU A 612 27.84 -5.95 -32.17
N ASN A 613 27.66 -7.26 -32.00
CA ASN A 613 26.41 -7.96 -32.35
C ASN A 613 25.45 -8.16 -31.15
N ALA A 614 25.77 -7.61 -30.00
CA ALA A 614 24.95 -7.80 -28.79
C ALA A 614 23.92 -6.71 -28.59
N VAL A 615 22.81 -7.06 -27.96
CA VAL A 615 21.91 -6.16 -27.25
C VAL A 615 22.35 -6.11 -25.80
N ILE A 616 22.62 -4.92 -25.26
CA ILE A 616 22.92 -4.74 -23.82
C ILE A 616 21.87 -3.80 -23.26
N VAL A 617 21.12 -4.29 -22.28
CA VAL A 617 20.11 -3.53 -21.54
C VAL A 617 20.59 -3.36 -20.11
N LEU A 618 20.75 -2.12 -19.68
CA LEU A 618 21.09 -1.76 -18.30
C LEU A 618 19.94 -0.95 -17.73
N THR A 619 19.31 -1.43 -16.64
CA THR A 619 18.17 -0.72 -16.07
C THR A 619 18.09 -0.89 -14.55
N GLY A 620 17.54 0.12 -13.87
CA GLY A 620 17.08 -0.03 -12.50
C GLY A 620 15.71 -0.70 -12.48
N ASP A 621 15.42 -1.50 -11.50
CA ASP A 621 14.08 -2.03 -11.32
C ASP A 621 13.10 -0.96 -10.81
N HIS A 622 13.54 -0.14 -9.87
CA HIS A 622 12.92 1.10 -9.38
C HIS A 622 14.00 2.03 -8.83
N GLY A 623 13.62 3.21 -8.42
CA GLY A 623 14.51 4.14 -7.77
C GLY A 623 14.47 4.02 -6.23
N GLU A 624 15.08 5.01 -5.55
CA GLU A 624 15.26 5.05 -4.11
C GLU A 624 15.11 6.48 -3.57
N GLU A 625 14.31 6.68 -2.56
CA GLU A 625 14.08 7.99 -1.97
C GLU A 625 14.91 8.19 -0.70
N PHE A 626 15.53 9.35 -0.57
CA PHE A 626 16.36 9.76 0.56
C PHE A 626 15.76 10.98 1.27
N GLN A 627 14.49 10.92 1.64
CA GLN A 627 13.74 11.97 2.31
C GLN A 627 13.42 13.20 1.43
N GLU A 628 13.61 13.16 0.12
CA GLU A 628 13.28 14.30 -0.76
C GLU A 628 11.80 14.66 -0.69
N GLU A 629 10.91 13.67 -0.63
CA GLU A 629 9.47 13.84 -0.45
C GLU A 629 8.97 13.29 0.91
N GLY A 630 9.90 13.10 1.85
CA GLY A 630 9.62 12.72 3.23
C GLY A 630 9.55 11.21 3.49
N SER A 631 9.98 10.38 2.55
CA SER A 631 10.10 8.93 2.72
C SER A 631 11.55 8.46 2.64
N TRP A 632 11.84 7.32 3.26
CA TRP A 632 13.04 6.56 2.99
C TRP A 632 12.70 5.39 2.07
N PHE A 633 13.65 5.03 1.21
CA PHE A 633 13.62 3.84 0.37
C PHE A 633 12.57 3.91 -0.76
N HIS A 634 11.94 2.81 -1.07
CA HIS A 634 11.01 2.62 -2.18
C HIS A 634 9.69 2.02 -1.68
N CYS A 635 8.79 1.62 -2.58
CA CYS A 635 7.45 1.07 -2.30
C CYS A 635 6.48 2.01 -1.58
N SER A 636 6.81 3.29 -1.40
CA SER A 636 6.00 4.22 -0.60
C SER A 636 5.25 5.26 -1.42
N SER A 637 5.77 5.66 -2.57
CA SER A 637 5.23 6.73 -3.41
C SER A 637 5.53 6.51 -4.88
N LEU A 638 4.70 7.07 -5.77
CA LEU A 638 4.98 7.14 -7.20
C LEU A 638 5.60 8.49 -7.59
N ASN A 639 6.52 8.98 -6.75
CA ASN A 639 7.32 10.15 -7.09
C ASN A 639 8.50 9.78 -8.00
N ARG A 640 9.17 10.80 -8.55
CA ARG A 640 10.27 10.60 -9.49
C ARG A 640 11.45 9.83 -8.90
N PHE A 641 11.75 10.00 -7.63
CA PHE A 641 12.87 9.35 -6.96
C PHE A 641 12.71 7.84 -6.87
N GLN A 642 11.47 7.35 -6.81
CA GLN A 642 11.15 5.93 -6.73
C GLN A 642 10.79 5.32 -8.10
N THR A 643 10.53 6.12 -9.13
CA THR A 643 9.99 5.63 -10.41
C THR A 643 10.79 6.02 -11.65
N GLU A 644 11.60 7.08 -11.60
CA GLU A 644 12.47 7.49 -12.69
C GLU A 644 13.79 6.69 -12.59
N VAL A 645 13.95 5.71 -13.46
CA VAL A 645 15.08 4.79 -13.51
C VAL A 645 15.80 4.89 -14.84
N PRO A 646 17.11 4.61 -14.93
CA PRO A 646 17.75 4.50 -16.23
C PRO A 646 17.21 3.27 -16.97
N ILE A 647 16.95 3.43 -18.26
CA ILE A 647 16.82 2.34 -19.23
C ILE A 647 17.82 2.69 -20.33
N ILE A 648 18.95 1.99 -20.34
CA ILE A 648 20.06 2.23 -21.26
C ILE A 648 20.15 1.02 -22.18
N ILE A 649 20.02 1.22 -23.49
CA ILE A 649 20.03 0.12 -24.45
C ILE A 649 21.07 0.40 -25.52
N LYS A 650 22.07 -0.45 -25.58
CA LYS A 650 23.00 -0.56 -26.71
C LYS A 650 22.47 -1.66 -27.63
N TRP A 651 22.20 -1.28 -28.87
CA TRP A 651 21.73 -2.18 -29.90
C TRP A 651 22.90 -2.75 -30.75
N PRO A 652 22.71 -3.88 -31.43
CA PRO A 652 23.71 -4.36 -32.38
C PRO A 652 24.05 -3.30 -33.43
N GLN A 653 25.30 -3.26 -33.89
CA GLN A 653 25.76 -2.28 -34.86
C GLN A 653 24.93 -2.28 -36.14
N TRP A 654 24.44 -3.45 -36.56
CA TRP A 654 23.61 -3.59 -37.77
C TRP A 654 22.19 -3.04 -37.62
N ALA A 655 21.72 -2.70 -36.42
CA ALA A 655 20.43 -2.04 -36.19
C ALA A 655 20.44 -0.59 -36.76
N GLY A 656 21.61 -0.01 -36.91
CA GLY A 656 21.78 1.35 -37.45
C GLY A 656 21.34 2.43 -36.44
N GLN A 657 21.05 3.62 -36.97
CA GLN A 657 20.58 4.73 -36.13
C GLN A 657 19.10 4.57 -35.81
N LEU A 658 18.78 4.57 -34.52
CA LEU A 658 17.42 4.43 -34.01
C LEU A 658 16.84 5.78 -33.57
N PRO A 659 15.50 5.92 -33.58
CA PRO A 659 14.87 7.17 -33.19
C PRO A 659 15.09 7.46 -31.70
N ALA A 660 15.19 8.75 -31.36
CA ALA A 660 15.13 9.19 -29.96
C ALA A 660 13.69 9.09 -29.43
N HIS A 661 13.56 8.78 -28.16
CA HIS A 661 12.28 8.70 -27.48
C HIS A 661 12.30 9.45 -26.15
N THR A 662 11.14 9.59 -25.53
CA THR A 662 11.01 10.06 -24.15
C THR A 662 9.80 9.41 -23.48
N ASN A 663 9.81 9.32 -22.15
CA ASN A 663 8.80 8.63 -21.35
C ASN A 663 8.72 7.11 -21.66
N VAL A 664 9.85 6.49 -21.89
CA VAL A 664 9.96 5.04 -22.09
C VAL A 664 9.77 4.30 -20.77
N SER A 665 9.13 3.14 -20.81
CA SER A 665 8.94 2.29 -19.62
C SER A 665 9.47 0.87 -19.85
N HIS A 666 9.64 0.12 -18.77
CA HIS A 666 10.12 -1.26 -18.76
C HIS A 666 9.39 -2.16 -19.74
N TYR A 667 8.07 -2.03 -19.85
CA TYR A 667 7.28 -2.86 -20.76
C TYR A 667 7.53 -2.59 -22.26
N ASP A 668 8.29 -1.54 -22.62
CA ASP A 668 8.65 -1.23 -24.01
C ASP A 668 9.90 -2.01 -24.49
N VAL A 669 10.70 -2.59 -23.56
CA VAL A 669 11.98 -3.22 -23.89
C VAL A 669 11.80 -4.55 -24.62
N MET A 670 11.01 -5.47 -24.08
CA MET A 670 10.86 -6.80 -24.70
C MET A 670 10.20 -6.78 -26.07
N PRO A 671 9.15 -5.98 -26.36
CA PRO A 671 8.64 -5.83 -27.72
C PRO A 671 9.70 -5.34 -28.73
N SER A 672 10.60 -4.45 -28.25
CA SER A 672 11.70 -3.93 -29.07
C SER A 672 12.70 -5.02 -29.44
N ILE A 673 13.03 -5.89 -28.48
CA ILE A 673 13.91 -7.03 -28.72
C ILE A 673 13.28 -8.01 -29.72
N LEU A 674 11.99 -8.31 -29.54
CA LEU A 674 11.28 -9.24 -30.43
C LEU A 674 11.18 -8.69 -31.87
N GLU A 675 10.93 -7.39 -32.03
CA GLU A 675 10.97 -6.72 -33.35
C GLU A 675 12.37 -6.74 -33.93
N LEU A 676 13.42 -6.46 -33.13
CA LEU A 676 14.81 -6.48 -33.59
C LEU A 676 15.21 -7.84 -34.16
N ILE A 677 14.77 -8.93 -33.53
CA ILE A 677 14.99 -10.30 -34.01
C ILE A 677 14.38 -10.50 -35.42
N GLY A 678 13.34 -9.71 -35.75
CA GLY A 678 12.65 -9.78 -37.04
C GLY A 678 11.34 -10.54 -37.00
N LEU A 679 10.74 -10.71 -35.83
CA LEU A 679 9.44 -11.36 -35.67
C LEU A 679 8.31 -10.55 -36.30
N GLU A 680 7.27 -11.23 -36.77
CA GLU A 680 6.06 -10.59 -37.24
C GLU A 680 5.34 -9.82 -36.12
N PRO A 681 4.69 -8.69 -36.40
CA PRO A 681 3.99 -7.85 -35.43
C PRO A 681 3.01 -8.61 -34.51
N LYS A 682 2.35 -9.64 -35.01
CA LYS A 682 1.41 -10.48 -34.23
C LYS A 682 2.04 -11.08 -32.96
N PHE A 683 3.38 -11.23 -32.89
CA PHE A 683 4.07 -11.81 -31.72
C PHE A 683 4.37 -10.77 -30.63
N TYR A 684 4.26 -9.46 -30.91
CA TYR A 684 4.61 -8.43 -29.91
C TYR A 684 3.65 -7.24 -29.85
N GLU A 685 2.79 -7.00 -30.84
CA GLU A 685 1.88 -5.83 -30.84
C GLU A 685 0.73 -5.95 -29.80
N GLU A 686 0.39 -7.14 -29.36
CA GLU A 686 -0.59 -7.40 -28.30
C GLU A 686 -0.02 -7.18 -26.87
N LEU A 687 1.28 -6.94 -26.75
CA LEU A 687 1.92 -6.58 -25.50
C LEU A 687 1.56 -5.14 -25.10
N SER A 688 1.62 -4.82 -23.81
CA SER A 688 1.36 -3.44 -23.34
C SER A 688 2.43 -2.45 -23.83
N GLY A 689 3.65 -2.92 -24.04
CA GLY A 689 4.77 -2.14 -24.55
C GLY A 689 4.72 -1.87 -26.05
N GLN A 690 5.43 -0.84 -26.49
CA GLN A 690 5.64 -0.51 -27.90
C GLN A 690 7.13 -0.54 -28.21
N SER A 691 7.46 -1.12 -29.35
CA SER A 691 8.85 -1.16 -29.80
C SER A 691 9.49 0.23 -29.90
N LEU A 692 10.75 0.29 -29.53
CA LEU A 692 11.63 1.47 -29.57
C LEU A 692 12.39 1.60 -30.91
N LEU A 693 12.22 0.64 -31.82
CA LEU A 693 12.92 0.65 -33.11
C LEU A 693 12.26 1.55 -34.14
N ARG A 694 11.01 1.96 -33.91
CA ARG A 694 10.24 2.79 -34.79
C ARG A 694 9.77 4.05 -34.08
N TYR A 695 9.82 5.15 -34.79
CA TYR A 695 9.15 6.37 -34.32
C TYR A 695 7.64 6.18 -34.46
N ARG A 696 6.93 6.09 -33.36
CA ARG A 696 5.46 5.99 -33.33
C ARG A 696 4.85 7.18 -32.61
N ASP A 697 4.97 7.23 -31.30
CA ASP A 697 4.45 8.30 -30.47
C ASP A 697 5.59 8.95 -29.66
N ASN A 698 5.70 10.27 -29.77
CA ASN A 698 6.64 11.02 -28.95
C ASN A 698 6.00 12.35 -28.52
N PRO A 699 5.85 12.65 -27.24
CA PRO A 699 6.26 11.79 -26.11
C PRO A 699 5.38 10.54 -25.95
N ARG A 700 5.99 9.43 -25.49
CA ARG A 700 5.29 8.19 -25.12
C ARG A 700 4.57 8.37 -23.79
N GLU A 701 3.78 7.40 -23.42
CA GLU A 701 3.14 7.37 -22.12
C GLU A 701 3.67 6.21 -21.27
N ALA A 702 4.16 6.54 -20.08
CA ALA A 702 4.52 5.55 -19.07
C ALA A 702 3.41 5.43 -18.03
N VAL A 703 2.97 4.19 -17.77
CA VAL A 703 1.99 3.85 -16.74
C VAL A 703 2.70 3.10 -15.62
N ILE A 704 2.66 3.65 -14.43
CA ILE A 704 3.36 3.16 -13.26
C ILE A 704 2.36 2.84 -12.18
N SER A 705 2.46 1.69 -11.55
CA SER A 705 1.56 1.31 -10.47
C SER A 705 2.32 0.83 -9.23
N THR A 706 1.69 0.94 -8.07
CA THR A 706 2.24 0.44 -6.81
C THR A 706 1.33 -0.60 -6.19
N VAL A 707 1.90 -1.47 -5.36
CA VAL A 707 1.16 -2.43 -4.54
C VAL A 707 0.36 -1.73 -3.45
N HIS A 708 0.90 -0.65 -2.89
CA HIS A 708 0.32 0.06 -1.75
C HIS A 708 -0.76 1.04 -2.20
N ARG A 709 -1.88 0.48 -2.58
CA ARG A 709 -3.05 1.23 -3.03
C ARG A 709 -3.72 1.90 -1.84
N GLY A 710 -3.89 3.20 -1.88
CA GLY A 710 -4.82 3.91 -1.01
C GLY A 710 -4.24 4.67 0.18
N GLU A 711 -3.15 4.28 0.81
CA GLU A 711 -2.62 5.05 1.96
C GLU A 711 -1.79 6.26 1.56
N THR A 712 -1.01 6.14 0.50
CA THR A 712 -0.32 7.29 -0.10
C THR A 712 -1.27 8.16 -0.92
N GLY A 713 -2.52 7.72 -1.11
CA GLY A 713 -3.49 8.36 -1.98
C GLY A 713 -3.14 8.25 -3.47
N ILE A 714 -2.08 7.53 -3.85
CA ILE A 714 -1.61 7.37 -5.22
C ILE A 714 -1.34 5.89 -5.46
N GLY A 715 -2.11 5.29 -6.37
CA GLY A 715 -1.98 3.88 -6.72
C GLY A 715 -1.57 3.65 -8.18
N LEU A 716 -1.79 4.64 -9.03
CA LEU A 716 -1.45 4.65 -10.45
C LEU A 716 -0.98 6.04 -10.85
N CYS A 717 0.04 6.10 -11.69
CA CYS A 717 0.54 7.33 -12.31
C CYS A 717 0.67 7.12 -13.81
N VAL A 718 0.22 8.09 -14.59
CA VAL A 718 0.48 8.16 -16.02
C VAL A 718 1.35 9.37 -16.29
N VAL A 719 2.44 9.16 -17.03
CA VAL A 719 3.42 10.19 -17.39
C VAL A 719 3.39 10.38 -18.89
N ARG A 720 3.34 11.63 -19.36
CA ARG A 720 3.52 11.98 -20.77
C ARG A 720 4.13 13.37 -20.92
N GLY A 721 5.20 13.48 -21.71
CA GLY A 721 5.97 14.72 -21.82
C GLY A 721 6.46 15.18 -20.45
N GLU A 722 6.17 16.41 -20.09
CA GLU A 722 6.55 17.01 -18.81
C GLU A 722 5.46 16.89 -17.73
N ARG A 723 4.44 16.05 -17.94
CA ARG A 723 3.24 15.99 -17.08
C ARG A 723 2.98 14.61 -16.52
N LYS A 724 2.42 14.59 -15.31
CA LYS A 724 1.94 13.40 -14.64
C LYS A 724 0.50 13.60 -14.20
N VAL A 725 -0.33 12.58 -14.37
CA VAL A 725 -1.63 12.44 -13.69
C VAL A 725 -1.56 11.26 -12.75
N LYS A 726 -1.93 11.48 -11.50
CA LYS A 726 -1.89 10.48 -10.44
C LYS A 726 -3.30 10.14 -10.00
N PHE A 727 -3.54 8.85 -9.80
CA PHE A 727 -4.83 8.32 -9.42
C PHE A 727 -4.74 7.55 -8.10
N THR A 728 -5.80 7.66 -7.32
CA THR A 728 -6.08 6.73 -6.23
C THR A 728 -7.29 5.86 -6.60
N PHE A 729 -7.39 4.72 -5.96
CA PHE A 729 -8.56 3.85 -6.10
C PHE A 729 -8.87 3.15 -4.78
N PRO A 730 -10.17 2.86 -4.49
CA PRO A 730 -10.57 2.18 -3.29
C PRO A 730 -10.04 0.75 -3.28
N GLY A 731 -9.78 0.22 -2.11
CA GLY A 731 -9.46 -1.20 -1.95
C GLY A 731 -7.96 -1.50 -1.98
N SER A 732 -7.18 -0.82 -1.14
CA SER A 732 -5.77 -1.15 -0.90
C SER A 732 -5.50 -2.64 -0.59
N TRP A 733 -6.54 -3.36 -0.21
CA TRP A 733 -6.52 -4.78 0.13
C TRP A 733 -7.00 -5.69 -1.00
N SER A 734 -7.58 -5.10 -2.07
CA SER A 734 -7.94 -5.85 -3.27
C SER A 734 -6.76 -5.89 -4.21
N MET A 735 -6.25 -7.09 -4.46
CA MET A 735 -5.23 -7.35 -5.46
C MET A 735 -5.80 -7.31 -6.90
N ARG A 736 -7.08 -7.01 -7.06
CA ARG A 736 -7.74 -6.95 -8.37
C ARG A 736 -7.51 -5.60 -9.05
N VAL A 737 -7.49 -5.63 -10.37
CA VAL A 737 -7.46 -4.44 -11.20
C VAL A 737 -8.72 -3.60 -10.92
N PRO A 738 -8.59 -2.29 -10.62
CA PRO A 738 -9.72 -1.46 -10.25
C PRO A 738 -10.61 -1.15 -11.47
N ASP A 739 -11.91 -1.08 -11.23
CA ASP A 739 -12.91 -0.60 -12.20
C ASP A 739 -13.20 0.91 -12.06
N LYS A 740 -12.63 1.54 -11.06
CA LYS A 740 -12.84 2.95 -10.72
C LYS A 740 -11.54 3.58 -10.26
N LEU A 741 -11.19 4.68 -10.89
CA LEU A 741 -10.08 5.54 -10.50
C LEU A 741 -10.61 6.88 -10.00
N TYR A 742 -9.85 7.51 -9.13
CA TYR A 742 -10.13 8.86 -8.65
C TYR A 742 -8.89 9.71 -8.93
N VAL A 743 -9.07 10.78 -9.68
CA VAL A 743 -7.98 11.70 -9.97
C VAL A 743 -7.51 12.34 -8.68
N SER A 744 -6.29 12.06 -8.27
CA SER A 744 -5.75 12.55 -7.00
C SER A 744 -4.89 13.79 -7.18
N GLU A 745 -4.09 13.86 -8.26
CA GLU A 745 -3.11 14.92 -8.40
C GLU A 745 -2.66 15.07 -9.87
N TYR A 746 -2.34 16.32 -10.25
CA TYR A 746 -1.56 16.62 -11.45
C TYR A 746 -0.25 17.26 -11.03
N THR A 747 0.86 16.80 -11.61
CA THR A 747 2.19 17.32 -11.31
C THR A 747 3.01 17.47 -12.59
N ASP A 748 4.10 18.22 -12.51
CA ASP A 748 5.20 18.15 -13.48
C ASP A 748 6.07 16.91 -13.22
N LEU A 749 7.11 16.72 -14.02
CA LEU A 749 8.09 15.62 -13.84
C LEU A 749 8.86 15.73 -12.52
N MET A 750 8.97 16.93 -11.96
CA MET A 750 9.62 17.16 -10.66
C MET A 750 8.67 16.94 -9.47
N ASP A 751 7.48 16.35 -9.72
CA ASP A 751 6.41 16.13 -8.76
C ASP A 751 5.84 17.42 -8.12
N LYS A 752 6.09 18.56 -8.71
CA LYS A 752 5.48 19.82 -8.27
C LYS A 752 4.04 19.88 -8.77
N PRO A 753 3.09 20.22 -7.89
CA PRO A 753 1.69 20.35 -8.29
C PRO A 753 1.53 21.39 -9.40
N VAL A 754 0.75 21.01 -10.42
CA VAL A 754 0.35 21.91 -11.50
C VAL A 754 -1.04 22.44 -11.18
N ASP A 755 -1.26 23.75 -11.37
CA ASP A 755 -2.59 24.34 -11.26
C ASP A 755 -3.43 23.96 -12.47
N PHE A 756 -4.04 22.83 -12.32
CA PHE A 756 -4.90 22.19 -13.27
C PHE A 756 -6.05 23.09 -13.75
N ARG A 757 -6.63 23.92 -12.87
CA ARG A 757 -7.77 24.79 -13.24
C ARG A 757 -7.40 25.91 -14.19
N SER A 758 -6.19 26.41 -14.09
CA SER A 758 -5.67 27.41 -15.04
C SER A 758 -5.44 26.85 -16.44
N GLU A 759 -5.24 25.54 -16.56
CA GLU A 759 -4.97 24.86 -17.81
C GLU A 759 -6.21 24.24 -18.48
N ILE A 760 -7.14 23.71 -17.69
CA ILE A 760 -8.32 23.01 -18.19
C ILE A 760 -9.42 23.97 -18.69
N GLY A 761 -9.52 25.16 -18.14
CA GLY A 761 -10.69 26.00 -18.37
C GLY A 761 -11.98 25.29 -17.93
N ASP A 762 -12.91 25.12 -18.86
CA ASP A 762 -14.21 24.47 -18.61
C ASP A 762 -14.23 22.95 -18.80
N LEU A 763 -13.10 22.32 -19.17
CA LEU A 763 -13.02 20.87 -19.38
C LEU A 763 -13.20 20.09 -18.06
N SER A 764 -13.82 18.93 -18.15
CA SER A 764 -13.79 17.96 -17.05
C SER A 764 -12.42 17.26 -16.97
N HIS A 765 -12.09 16.66 -15.82
CA HIS A 765 -10.87 15.87 -15.68
C HIS A 765 -10.75 14.74 -16.71
N VAL A 766 -11.86 14.11 -17.05
CA VAL A 766 -11.89 13.04 -18.06
C VAL A 766 -11.54 13.57 -19.45
N GLU A 767 -12.11 14.71 -19.82
CA GLU A 767 -11.82 15.34 -21.12
C GLU A 767 -10.35 15.80 -21.20
N TYR A 768 -9.86 16.43 -20.13
CA TYR A 768 -8.46 16.83 -20.05
C TYR A 768 -7.51 15.62 -20.15
N ILE A 769 -7.78 14.53 -19.41
CA ILE A 769 -6.93 13.35 -19.46
C ILE A 769 -6.96 12.71 -20.84
N ARG A 770 -8.12 12.67 -21.51
CA ARG A 770 -8.22 12.17 -22.89
C ARG A 770 -7.42 13.00 -23.87
N GLU A 771 -7.38 14.30 -23.68
CA GLU A 771 -6.64 15.22 -24.54
C GLU A 771 -5.13 15.16 -24.27
N GLN A 772 -4.74 15.23 -22.99
CA GLN A 772 -3.33 15.30 -22.61
C GLN A 772 -2.63 13.93 -22.56
N PHE A 773 -3.39 12.86 -22.32
CA PHE A 773 -2.92 11.48 -22.20
C PHE A 773 -3.73 10.55 -23.12
N PRO A 774 -3.62 10.73 -24.46
CA PRO A 774 -4.45 9.97 -25.41
C PRO A 774 -4.16 8.46 -25.40
N GLY A 775 -2.93 8.04 -25.11
CA GLY A 775 -2.57 6.64 -24.97
C GLY A 775 -3.21 6.02 -23.72
N ALA A 776 -3.23 6.73 -22.60
CA ALA A 776 -3.94 6.27 -21.41
C ALA A 776 -5.42 6.01 -21.73
N SER A 777 -6.08 6.94 -22.42
CA SER A 777 -7.51 6.81 -22.72
C SER A 777 -7.85 5.86 -23.88
N GLY A 778 -6.88 5.41 -24.69
CA GLY A 778 -7.12 4.56 -25.86
C GLY A 778 -6.35 3.25 -25.88
N ARG A 779 -5.13 3.23 -25.32
CA ARG A 779 -4.25 2.08 -25.37
C ARG A 779 -4.32 1.22 -24.09
N PHE A 780 -4.33 1.87 -22.93
CA PHE A 780 -4.31 1.16 -21.66
C PHE A 780 -5.71 0.93 -21.08
N PHE A 781 -6.68 1.74 -21.52
CA PHE A 781 -8.08 1.58 -21.13
C PHE A 781 -8.95 1.34 -22.35
N THR A 782 -9.85 0.38 -22.28
CA THR A 782 -10.91 0.18 -23.28
C THR A 782 -12.12 1.08 -22.98
N ARG A 783 -12.25 1.51 -21.73
CA ARG A 783 -13.27 2.44 -21.28
C ARG A 783 -12.64 3.43 -20.29
N PHE A 784 -12.87 4.71 -20.52
CA PHE A 784 -12.43 5.79 -19.65
C PHE A 784 -13.46 6.90 -19.70
N GLU A 785 -14.38 6.93 -18.74
CA GLU A 785 -15.58 7.76 -18.79
C GLU A 785 -15.84 8.46 -17.45
N LYS A 786 -16.51 9.64 -17.53
CA LYS A 786 -17.06 10.29 -16.37
C LYS A 786 -18.27 9.51 -15.89
N ASN A 787 -18.39 9.35 -14.58
CA ASN A 787 -19.56 8.70 -13.99
C ASN A 787 -20.68 9.71 -13.75
#